data_2b60302adbd9e65d35ce57997e522501
#
_entry.id   2b60302adbd9e65d35ce57997e522501
#
_cell.length_a   1.000
_cell.length_b   1.000
_cell.length_c   1.000
_cell.angle_alpha   90.00
_cell.angle_beta   90.00
_cell.angle_gamma   90.00
#
_symmetry.space_group_name_H-M   'P 1'
#
loop_
_entity.id
_entity.type
_entity.pdbx_description
1 polymer ?
#
loop_
_entity_poly.entity_id
_entity_poly.type
_entity_poly.pdbx_seq_one_letter_code
_entity_poly.pdbx_strand_id
1 'polypeptide(L)'
;MPGANLTRIEAEERKSVIAAPVHYTVKLDLTRGAKNFGSETTITFDAEPGATSFLDLIATEVSEIVLNGATLDPAEAFADSRIELKNLEAHNEVTVKALCQYSNTGEGLHRSVDPSDGNIYLYSQFEVPDARRVYAVFDQPDIKAVFDFSVLAAKSWIVTSNMPAASVTDNETVTEDGTLGTHEAETTKLWVFESTPTMSSYLTAICAGPYAEWHTEYANEDGRTVPMAMYCRQALAEAFAKDVDYLFDITKKGFAFYAKTWGVPYPYAKYDQIYVPEYNAGAMENIGMVTIRDQYVFESKVTDAYAERRVVTVLHELAHMWFGDYVTMKWWNDLWLNESFAEFTSTLATAEATEWKDAWATFSSGEKSWALRQDQLSTTHPIVAPINDLNDTYVNFDGITYAKGASVLKQLVFYVGREKFFKGINNYLNKHAYSNATLADLLAELELTSGRDLKAWSAQWLEQSGINTIATEVEENEDGTIRQLALRQSASAEHPVLRAHRLAVGFYNEDPETGKIVRTDQFELDVDGELTIVEAAAGKARPALILVNDDDLTYTKLRFDEKSLKFAAENLYRFDDALARSVIWLAFWDMTRDGELPAKQFIETSLAALATEHESTTFRYALAQVSTTAWHYTAPADRAEVVEHVAAELFKLAQAAEAGSDEQFQLITAYLGYGEPGDAAFEANAKGLLDGSVKLDGLEIDNNFRWTIINALSTINAIGQSDIDAELAKRETTENREFALGARAVAGIAEAKEWAWNEALHNDELTNMQLESVARGFASTPRADLAEPYAAKYFEVADWIWKNKTFHMAEALLEGLYPSYADPATLVDLGDAWLASHADADNALQRIVRGNVESSHRTLKVRDFNASL
;
A
#
# COMPACT_ATOMS: atom_id res chain seq x y z
N MET A 1 12.93 15.23 10.24
CA MET A 1 12.76 15.05 8.79
C MET A 1 13.32 16.29 8.06
N PRO A 2 13.86 16.15 6.87
CA PRO A 2 14.38 17.30 6.12
C PRO A 2 13.23 18.15 5.58
N GLY A 3 13.34 19.48 5.78
CA GLY A 3 12.40 20.48 5.33
C GLY A 3 11.33 20.86 6.37
N ALA A 4 10.71 22.03 6.16
CA ALA A 4 9.64 22.52 7.02
C ALA A 4 8.37 21.68 6.85
N ASN A 5 7.72 21.33 7.95
CA ASN A 5 6.43 20.69 7.94
C ASN A 5 5.33 21.74 7.73
N LEU A 6 4.57 21.66 6.63
CA LEU A 6 3.47 22.58 6.35
C LEU A 6 2.26 22.20 7.23
N THR A 7 1.82 23.14 8.04
CA THR A 7 0.59 22.96 8.82
C THR A 7 -0.65 23.34 7.99
N ARG A 8 -1.79 22.79 8.36
CA ARG A 8 -3.08 23.11 7.74
C ARG A 8 -3.40 24.61 7.84
N ILE A 9 -3.09 25.23 8.99
CA ILE A 9 -3.31 26.67 9.20
C ILE A 9 -2.49 27.49 8.21
N GLU A 10 -1.18 27.17 8.06
CA GLU A 10 -0.32 27.84 7.09
C GLU A 10 -0.79 27.65 5.65
N ALA A 11 -1.29 26.44 5.31
CA ALA A 11 -1.84 26.15 3.98
C ALA A 11 -3.12 26.97 3.71
N GLU A 12 -4.02 27.05 4.68
CA GLU A 12 -5.24 27.86 4.59
C GLU A 12 -4.92 29.37 4.47
N GLU A 13 -3.96 29.86 5.25
CA GLU A 13 -3.47 31.24 5.17
C GLU A 13 -2.85 31.53 3.79
N ARG A 14 -1.95 30.63 3.31
CA ARG A 14 -1.33 30.75 1.98
C ARG A 14 -2.39 30.77 0.87
N LYS A 15 -3.38 29.87 0.94
CA LYS A 15 -4.49 29.83 -0.02
C LYS A 15 -5.35 31.11 0.00
N SER A 16 -5.49 31.76 1.16
CA SER A 16 -6.24 33.02 1.25
C SER A 16 -5.53 34.19 0.56
N VAL A 17 -4.19 34.12 0.45
CA VAL A 17 -3.34 35.12 -0.20
C VAL A 17 -3.16 34.86 -1.69
N ILE A 18 -2.91 33.60 -2.05
CA ILE A 18 -2.60 33.20 -3.43
C ILE A 18 -3.90 32.86 -4.19
N ALA A 19 -4.15 33.55 -5.27
CA ALA A 19 -5.32 33.37 -6.13
C ALA A 19 -4.93 32.78 -7.51
N ALA A 20 -5.89 32.10 -8.14
CA ALA A 20 -5.74 31.66 -9.51
C ALA A 20 -5.83 32.85 -10.51
N PRO A 21 -5.20 32.75 -11.69
CA PRO A 21 -4.45 31.59 -12.18
C PRO A 21 -3.03 31.52 -11.61
N VAL A 22 -2.52 30.32 -11.42
CA VAL A 22 -1.11 30.06 -11.09
C VAL A 22 -0.50 29.28 -12.27
N HIS A 23 0.68 29.73 -12.72
CA HIS A 23 1.38 29.10 -13.84
C HIS A 23 2.86 28.95 -13.54
N TYR A 24 3.39 27.74 -13.77
CA TYR A 24 4.77 27.40 -13.59
C TYR A 24 5.47 27.16 -14.92
N THR A 25 6.65 27.74 -15.11
CA THR A 25 7.61 27.35 -16.13
C THR A 25 8.83 26.74 -15.42
N VAL A 26 8.99 25.43 -15.54
CA VAL A 26 10.04 24.68 -14.85
C VAL A 26 11.05 24.17 -15.86
N LYS A 27 12.34 24.50 -15.66
CA LYS A 27 13.47 24.06 -16.47
C LYS A 27 14.43 23.25 -15.61
N LEU A 28 14.62 22.00 -15.97
CA LEU A 28 15.52 21.09 -15.28
C LEU A 28 16.75 20.79 -16.14
N ASP A 29 17.93 20.85 -15.51
CA ASP A 29 19.21 20.48 -16.12
C ASP A 29 19.76 19.23 -15.43
N LEU A 30 19.53 18.05 -16.03
CA LEU A 30 19.94 16.74 -15.52
C LEU A 30 21.35 16.33 -15.94
N THR A 31 22.15 17.27 -16.42
CA THR A 31 23.49 17.01 -16.99
C THR A 31 24.63 17.29 -16.01
N ARG A 32 24.31 17.64 -14.73
CA ARG A 32 25.22 18.18 -13.72
C ARG A 32 25.85 17.15 -12.78
N GLY A 33 26.22 16.00 -13.30
CA GLY A 33 26.92 14.95 -12.53
C GLY A 33 25.97 14.02 -11.76
N ALA A 34 26.56 13.32 -10.79
CA ALA A 34 25.89 12.22 -10.09
C ALA A 34 25.03 12.63 -8.90
N LYS A 35 25.23 13.83 -8.35
CA LYS A 35 24.64 14.24 -7.06
C LYS A 35 23.56 15.30 -7.19
N ASN A 36 23.71 16.21 -8.16
CA ASN A 36 22.88 17.40 -8.24
C ASN A 36 22.35 17.62 -9.65
N PHE A 37 21.27 18.38 -9.75
CA PHE A 37 20.71 18.87 -11.01
C PHE A 37 20.31 20.35 -10.86
N GLY A 38 20.29 21.07 -11.97
CA GLY A 38 19.86 22.47 -11.99
C GLY A 38 18.35 22.59 -12.07
N SER A 39 17.78 23.55 -11.36
CA SER A 39 16.36 23.88 -11.38
C SER A 39 16.18 25.38 -11.55
N GLU A 40 15.47 25.81 -12.60
CA GLU A 40 15.02 27.18 -12.81
C GLU A 40 13.50 27.18 -12.88
N THR A 41 12.84 27.87 -11.96
CA THR A 41 11.39 27.95 -11.89
C THR A 41 10.93 29.37 -11.98
N THR A 42 10.05 29.69 -12.93
CA THR A 42 9.33 30.94 -13.00
C THR A 42 7.86 30.69 -12.72
N ILE A 43 7.27 31.41 -11.77
CA ILE A 43 5.88 31.28 -11.35
C ILE A 43 5.19 32.62 -11.54
N THR A 44 4.08 32.62 -12.27
CA THR A 44 3.16 33.77 -12.35
C THR A 44 1.89 33.47 -11.57
N PHE A 45 1.43 34.39 -10.77
CA PHE A 45 0.25 34.21 -9.92
C PHE A 45 -0.37 35.54 -9.51
N ASP A 46 -1.66 35.50 -9.19
CA ASP A 46 -2.37 36.61 -8.57
C ASP A 46 -2.31 36.49 -7.04
N ALA A 47 -2.27 37.63 -6.35
CA ALA A 47 -2.24 37.66 -4.90
C ALA A 47 -2.93 38.89 -4.32
N GLU A 48 -3.23 38.86 -3.03
CA GLU A 48 -3.68 40.02 -2.27
C GLU A 48 -2.55 41.07 -2.17
N PRO A 49 -2.75 42.30 -2.69
CA PRO A 49 -1.71 43.32 -2.68
C PRO A 49 -1.22 43.71 -1.28
N GLY A 50 0.08 43.73 -1.11
CA GLY A 50 0.75 44.04 0.17
C GLY A 50 0.87 42.82 1.11
N ALA A 51 0.30 41.66 0.76
CA ALA A 51 0.41 40.47 1.56
C ALA A 51 1.80 39.83 1.49
N THR A 52 2.06 38.93 2.40
CA THR A 52 3.26 38.07 2.46
C THR A 52 2.87 36.60 2.34
N SER A 53 3.65 35.83 1.61
CA SER A 53 3.50 34.38 1.48
C SER A 53 4.87 33.72 1.37
N PHE A 54 4.92 32.43 1.03
CA PHE A 54 6.17 31.70 0.83
C PHE A 54 6.02 30.59 -0.22
N LEU A 55 7.16 30.27 -0.85
CA LEU A 55 7.33 29.06 -1.65
C LEU A 55 8.09 28.01 -0.83
N ASP A 56 7.80 26.75 -1.09
CA ASP A 56 8.55 25.62 -0.57
C ASP A 56 9.68 25.26 -1.55
N LEU A 57 10.88 24.95 -1.04
CA LEU A 57 12.03 24.49 -1.82
C LEU A 57 13.04 23.78 -0.93
N ILE A 58 13.47 22.59 -1.32
CA ILE A 58 14.63 21.92 -0.71
C ILE A 58 15.75 21.90 -1.75
N ALA A 59 16.80 22.64 -1.52
CA ALA A 59 17.92 22.78 -2.44
C ALA A 59 19.26 22.85 -1.68
N THR A 60 20.35 22.42 -2.34
CA THR A 60 21.71 22.56 -1.81
C THR A 60 22.21 24.00 -1.92
N GLU A 61 21.73 24.73 -2.92
CA GLU A 61 22.07 26.12 -3.18
C GLU A 61 20.89 26.83 -3.88
N VAL A 62 20.60 28.05 -3.48
CA VAL A 62 19.72 28.97 -4.20
C VAL A 62 20.57 30.14 -4.68
N SER A 63 20.78 30.22 -6.01
CA SER A 63 21.69 31.20 -6.59
C SER A 63 21.03 32.52 -7.00
N GLU A 64 19.71 32.49 -7.27
CA GLU A 64 18.98 33.70 -7.71
C GLU A 64 17.51 33.59 -7.27
N ILE A 65 16.99 34.70 -6.76
CA ILE A 65 15.56 34.90 -6.52
C ILE A 65 15.20 36.30 -7.06
N VAL A 66 14.25 36.36 -8.00
CA VAL A 66 13.76 37.61 -8.57
C VAL A 66 12.24 37.67 -8.39
N LEU A 67 11.73 38.65 -7.63
CA LEU A 67 10.30 38.88 -7.44
C LEU A 67 9.90 40.21 -8.09
N ASN A 68 9.01 40.18 -9.05
CA ASN A 68 8.49 41.35 -9.79
C ASN A 68 9.62 42.25 -10.35
N GLY A 69 10.69 41.63 -10.87
CA GLY A 69 11.87 42.31 -11.39
C GLY A 69 12.89 42.77 -10.35
N ALA A 70 12.60 42.60 -9.07
CA ALA A 70 13.53 42.92 -7.97
C ALA A 70 14.31 41.67 -7.52
N THR A 71 15.63 41.71 -7.58
CA THR A 71 16.49 40.64 -7.06
C THR A 71 16.48 40.65 -5.54
N LEU A 72 16.15 39.55 -4.92
CA LEU A 72 16.22 39.31 -3.48
C LEU A 72 17.57 38.65 -3.14
N ASP A 73 18.12 38.95 -1.98
CA ASP A 73 19.29 38.20 -1.47
C ASP A 73 18.85 36.80 -1.02
N PRO A 74 19.34 35.71 -1.66
CA PRO A 74 18.98 34.37 -1.26
C PRO A 74 19.31 34.05 0.21
N ALA A 75 20.39 34.67 0.78
CA ALA A 75 20.77 34.48 2.17
C ALA A 75 19.76 35.06 3.17
N GLU A 76 18.96 36.03 2.74
CA GLU A 76 17.90 36.63 3.56
C GLU A 76 16.52 36.07 3.28
N ALA A 77 16.26 35.71 2.02
CA ALA A 77 14.92 35.30 1.56
C ALA A 77 14.67 33.76 1.65
N PHE A 78 15.73 32.96 1.66
CA PHE A 78 15.64 31.51 1.74
C PHE A 78 16.14 30.96 3.07
N ALA A 79 15.28 30.38 3.86
CA ALA A 79 15.60 29.71 5.12
C ALA A 79 14.61 28.55 5.39
N ASP A 80 15.07 27.50 6.07
CA ASP A 80 14.24 26.39 6.52
C ASP A 80 13.36 25.79 5.41
N SER A 81 13.94 25.60 4.20
CA SER A 81 13.24 25.12 3.01
C SER A 81 12.08 25.99 2.51
N ARG A 82 12.08 27.29 2.84
CA ARG A 82 11.07 28.25 2.38
C ARG A 82 11.71 29.50 1.80
N ILE A 83 11.09 30.03 0.75
CA ILE A 83 11.42 31.34 0.16
C ILE A 83 10.32 32.32 0.55
N GLU A 84 10.64 33.32 1.34
CA GLU A 84 9.68 34.32 1.78
C GLU A 84 9.40 35.34 0.66
N LEU A 85 8.12 35.58 0.37
CA LEU A 85 7.63 36.53 -0.63
C LEU A 85 6.89 37.68 0.06
N LYS A 86 7.51 38.88 0.13
CA LYS A 86 6.96 40.06 0.82
C LYS A 86 6.39 41.07 -0.15
N ASN A 87 5.40 41.82 0.31
CA ASN A 87 4.81 42.95 -0.43
C ASN A 87 4.32 42.53 -1.83
N LEU A 88 3.56 41.44 -1.91
CA LEU A 88 3.01 40.94 -3.15
C LEU A 88 2.17 42.02 -3.85
N GLU A 89 2.19 42.01 -5.17
CA GLU A 89 1.35 42.83 -6.02
C GLU A 89 0.04 42.06 -6.40
N ALA A 90 -0.88 42.69 -7.10
CA ALA A 90 -2.07 42.03 -7.60
C ALA A 90 -1.71 40.89 -8.60
N HIS A 91 -0.65 41.13 -9.40
CA HIS A 91 -0.08 40.18 -10.36
C HIS A 91 1.40 40.04 -10.06
N ASN A 92 1.90 38.83 -9.88
CA ASN A 92 3.28 38.59 -9.48
C ASN A 92 3.96 37.63 -10.45
N GLU A 93 5.27 37.84 -10.60
CA GLU A 93 6.20 36.90 -11.22
C GLU A 93 7.39 36.68 -10.28
N VAL A 94 7.67 35.43 -9.97
CA VAL A 94 8.89 35.06 -9.21
C VAL A 94 9.70 34.06 -9.99
N THR A 95 11.01 34.32 -10.14
CA THR A 95 11.98 33.38 -10.72
C THR A 95 12.95 32.94 -9.66
N VAL A 96 13.16 31.62 -9.53
CA VAL A 96 14.09 30.99 -8.62
C VAL A 96 15.04 30.08 -9.39
N LYS A 97 16.37 30.25 -9.16
CA LYS A 97 17.40 29.33 -9.68
C LYS A 97 18.08 28.62 -8.53
N ALA A 98 18.09 27.32 -8.58
CA ALA A 98 18.59 26.47 -7.52
C ALA A 98 19.40 25.27 -8.06
N LEU A 99 20.24 24.73 -7.19
CA LEU A 99 20.90 23.45 -7.37
C LEU A 99 20.21 22.46 -6.40
N CYS A 100 19.45 21.52 -6.95
CA CYS A 100 18.74 20.48 -6.21
C CYS A 100 19.55 19.18 -6.21
N GLN A 101 19.26 18.29 -5.28
CA GLN A 101 19.98 17.03 -5.09
C GLN A 101 19.10 15.84 -5.50
N TYR A 102 19.70 14.89 -6.23
CA TYR A 102 19.10 13.57 -6.42
C TYR A 102 18.98 12.83 -5.09
N SER A 103 17.91 12.05 -4.93
CA SER A 103 17.73 11.18 -3.78
C SER A 103 18.09 9.72 -4.10
N ASN A 104 18.32 8.94 -3.06
CA ASN A 104 18.34 7.47 -3.06
C ASN A 104 17.29 6.89 -2.09
N THR A 105 16.29 7.70 -1.72
CA THR A 105 15.29 7.39 -0.69
C THR A 105 13.89 7.21 -1.27
N GLY A 106 13.73 7.29 -2.59
CA GLY A 106 12.44 7.17 -3.27
C GLY A 106 11.57 8.43 -3.24
N GLU A 107 12.08 9.56 -2.74
CA GLU A 107 11.38 10.83 -2.59
C GLU A 107 12.02 11.92 -3.48
N GLY A 108 11.22 12.85 -4.02
CA GLY A 108 11.72 13.89 -4.93
C GLY A 108 12.13 13.32 -6.28
N LEU A 109 13.34 13.64 -6.77
CA LEU A 109 13.91 13.06 -7.99
C LEU A 109 14.93 11.98 -7.60
N HIS A 110 14.47 10.72 -7.63
CA HIS A 110 15.28 9.55 -7.28
C HIS A 110 16.23 9.18 -8.43
N ARG A 111 17.46 8.79 -8.06
CA ARG A 111 18.49 8.35 -8.99
C ARG A 111 18.98 6.95 -8.64
N SER A 112 18.63 5.98 -9.46
CA SER A 112 19.10 4.61 -9.36
C SER A 112 20.19 4.32 -10.37
N VAL A 113 21.16 3.49 -9.97
CA VAL A 113 22.23 2.96 -10.82
C VAL A 113 22.04 1.45 -10.93
N ASP A 114 21.65 0.97 -12.12
CA ASP A 114 21.47 -0.46 -12.33
C ASP A 114 22.82 -1.19 -12.30
N PRO A 115 23.06 -2.11 -11.36
CA PRO A 115 24.35 -2.80 -11.26
C PRO A 115 24.64 -3.76 -12.43
N SER A 116 23.62 -4.16 -13.18
CA SER A 116 23.75 -5.12 -14.27
C SER A 116 24.36 -4.50 -15.55
N ASP A 117 24.09 -3.21 -15.80
CA ASP A 117 24.52 -2.52 -17.01
C ASP A 117 25.19 -1.15 -16.77
N GLY A 118 25.15 -0.64 -15.53
CA GLY A 118 25.69 0.67 -15.14
C GLY A 118 24.86 1.87 -15.60
N ASN A 119 23.69 1.64 -16.17
CA ASN A 119 22.76 2.70 -16.59
C ASN A 119 22.15 3.45 -15.42
N ILE A 120 21.80 4.71 -15.68
CA ILE A 120 21.14 5.60 -14.72
C ILE A 120 19.66 5.72 -15.08
N TYR A 121 18.81 5.56 -14.07
CA TYR A 121 17.37 5.74 -14.17
C TYR A 121 16.90 6.76 -13.15
N LEU A 122 16.18 7.77 -13.61
CA LEU A 122 15.60 8.83 -12.79
C LEU A 122 14.08 8.73 -12.84
N TYR A 123 13.45 8.91 -11.68
CA TYR A 123 12.01 9.10 -11.58
C TYR A 123 11.68 10.05 -10.43
N SER A 124 10.57 10.77 -10.56
CA SER A 124 10.07 11.63 -9.49
C SER A 124 8.99 10.94 -8.65
N GLN A 125 8.96 11.26 -7.35
CA GLN A 125 7.86 10.96 -6.44
C GLN A 125 7.60 12.18 -5.58
N PHE A 126 6.41 12.78 -5.69
CA PHE A 126 6.12 14.07 -5.10
C PHE A 126 5.01 14.07 -4.04
N GLU A 127 4.25 13.01 -3.94
CA GLU A 127 3.29 12.91 -2.87
C GLU A 127 4.02 12.62 -1.53
N VAL A 128 3.84 13.39 -0.52
CA VAL A 128 2.84 14.44 -0.34
C VAL A 128 3.43 15.83 -0.70
N PRO A 129 4.60 16.30 -0.16
CA PRO A 129 5.14 17.63 -0.43
C PRO A 129 6.52 17.60 -1.11
N ASP A 130 6.82 16.61 -1.93
CA ASP A 130 8.19 16.41 -2.42
C ASP A 130 8.47 17.01 -3.80
N ALA A 131 7.49 17.70 -4.43
CA ALA A 131 7.73 18.59 -5.56
C ALA A 131 8.75 19.68 -5.19
N ARG A 132 8.73 20.17 -3.98
CA ARG A 132 9.70 21.12 -3.42
C ARG A 132 11.16 20.64 -3.38
N ARG A 133 11.42 19.34 -3.59
CA ARG A 133 12.79 18.80 -3.73
C ARG A 133 13.34 18.99 -5.13
N VAL A 134 12.48 19.36 -6.09
CA VAL A 134 12.83 19.45 -7.51
C VAL A 134 12.71 20.87 -8.05
N TYR A 135 11.70 21.63 -7.61
CA TYR A 135 11.51 23.01 -8.04
C TYR A 135 10.79 23.85 -6.97
N ALA A 136 10.95 25.17 -7.03
CA ALA A 136 10.26 26.07 -6.12
C ALA A 136 8.75 26.04 -6.38
N VAL A 137 7.92 25.86 -5.35
CA VAL A 137 6.49 25.56 -5.52
C VAL A 137 5.64 26.02 -4.32
N PHE A 138 4.38 26.31 -4.56
CA PHE A 138 3.33 26.33 -3.53
C PHE A 138 2.85 24.87 -3.34
N ASP A 139 3.52 24.10 -2.49
CA ASP A 139 3.33 22.66 -2.42
C ASP A 139 2.14 22.29 -1.51
N GLN A 140 0.94 22.45 -2.07
CA GLN A 140 -0.33 22.06 -1.45
C GLN A 140 -1.40 21.74 -2.51
N PRO A 141 -2.34 20.80 -2.24
CA PRO A 141 -3.22 20.25 -3.27
C PRO A 141 -4.24 21.23 -3.84
N ASP A 142 -4.64 22.25 -3.10
CA ASP A 142 -5.69 23.21 -3.53
C ASP A 142 -5.15 24.50 -4.19
N ILE A 143 -3.82 24.62 -4.35
CA ILE A 143 -3.21 25.60 -5.24
C ILE A 143 -2.88 24.93 -6.56
N LYS A 144 -3.93 24.55 -7.29
CA LYS A 144 -3.79 23.99 -8.64
C LYS A 144 -3.23 25.01 -9.62
N ALA A 145 -2.40 24.53 -10.56
CA ALA A 145 -1.70 25.36 -11.53
C ALA A 145 -1.56 24.66 -12.89
N VAL A 146 -1.16 25.43 -13.89
CA VAL A 146 -0.65 24.92 -15.17
C VAL A 146 0.86 24.84 -15.08
N PHE A 147 1.45 23.77 -15.62
CA PHE A 147 2.90 23.54 -15.62
C PHE A 147 3.41 23.38 -17.04
N ASP A 148 4.47 24.14 -17.36
CA ASP A 148 5.30 24.01 -18.55
C ASP A 148 6.64 23.45 -18.18
N PHE A 149 6.91 22.19 -18.49
CA PHE A 149 8.19 21.55 -18.22
C PHE A 149 9.13 21.59 -19.43
N SER A 150 10.42 21.86 -19.17
CA SER A 150 11.51 21.57 -20.10
C SER A 150 12.67 20.92 -19.37
N VAL A 151 13.28 19.93 -20.02
CA VAL A 151 14.33 19.12 -19.42
C VAL A 151 15.51 18.97 -20.37
N LEU A 152 16.69 19.40 -19.92
CA LEU A 152 17.96 19.14 -20.58
C LEU A 152 18.53 17.83 -20.03
N ALA A 153 18.70 16.84 -20.91
CA ALA A 153 19.15 15.50 -20.53
C ALA A 153 20.15 14.94 -21.52
N ALA A 154 20.83 13.86 -21.16
CA ALA A 154 21.75 13.12 -22.02
C ALA A 154 21.04 12.70 -23.33
N LYS A 155 21.75 12.69 -24.43
CA LYS A 155 21.20 12.39 -25.76
C LYS A 155 20.66 10.97 -25.87
N SER A 156 21.25 10.03 -25.15
CA SER A 156 20.85 8.61 -25.08
C SER A 156 19.62 8.37 -24.22
N TRP A 157 19.23 9.34 -23.40
CA TRP A 157 18.08 9.20 -22.51
C TRP A 157 16.75 9.52 -23.18
N ILE A 158 15.72 8.81 -22.79
CA ILE A 158 14.31 9.19 -22.98
C ILE A 158 13.92 10.04 -21.77
N VAL A 159 13.19 11.12 -22.02
CA VAL A 159 12.55 11.90 -20.97
C VAL A 159 11.06 11.87 -21.19
N THR A 160 10.28 11.56 -20.14
CA THR A 160 8.83 11.59 -20.18
C THR A 160 8.28 12.34 -18.95
N SER A 161 7.10 12.94 -19.11
CA SER A 161 6.43 13.77 -18.13
C SER A 161 4.92 13.60 -18.27
N ASN A 162 4.13 14.42 -17.57
CA ASN A 162 2.66 14.38 -17.59
C ASN A 162 2.03 14.55 -18.99
N MET A 163 2.68 15.33 -19.86
CA MET A 163 2.16 15.68 -21.17
C MET A 163 3.05 15.15 -22.31
N PRO A 164 2.53 15.04 -23.52
CA PRO A 164 3.36 14.74 -24.69
C PRO A 164 4.49 15.76 -24.87
N ALA A 165 5.62 15.32 -25.42
CA ALA A 165 6.69 16.22 -25.81
C ALA A 165 6.25 17.07 -27.01
N ALA A 166 6.22 18.38 -26.86
CA ALA A 166 5.95 19.34 -27.92
C ALA A 166 7.15 19.45 -28.88
N SER A 167 8.37 19.35 -28.35
CA SER A 167 9.59 19.29 -29.16
C SER A 167 10.74 18.61 -28.44
N VAL A 168 11.61 17.95 -29.22
CA VAL A 168 12.89 17.37 -28.75
C VAL A 168 13.99 17.85 -29.71
N THR A 169 14.96 18.61 -29.19
CA THR A 169 16.01 19.24 -30.04
C THR A 169 17.38 18.91 -29.50
N ASP A 170 18.33 18.63 -30.42
CA ASP A 170 19.74 18.44 -30.07
C ASP A 170 20.31 19.72 -29.44
N ASN A 171 21.17 19.55 -28.45
CA ASN A 171 21.84 20.63 -27.73
C ASN A 171 23.35 20.34 -27.64
N GLU A 172 24.15 21.39 -27.66
CA GLU A 172 25.64 21.27 -27.68
C GLU A 172 26.24 21.08 -26.27
N THR A 173 25.45 21.27 -25.20
CA THR A 173 25.90 20.99 -23.82
C THR A 173 26.33 19.53 -23.72
N VAL A 174 27.41 19.26 -22.99
CA VAL A 174 27.93 17.91 -22.75
C VAL A 174 27.64 17.54 -21.28
N THR A 175 27.29 16.32 -21.03
CA THR A 175 27.07 15.82 -19.68
C THR A 175 28.31 15.89 -18.82
N GLU A 176 28.17 16.29 -17.57
CA GLU A 176 29.26 16.32 -16.59
C GLU A 176 29.60 14.90 -16.09
N ASP A 177 30.77 14.75 -15.49
CA ASP A 177 31.29 13.49 -14.98
C ASP A 177 30.30 12.86 -13.96
N GLY A 178 30.06 11.55 -14.10
CA GLY A 178 29.13 10.80 -13.26
C GLY A 178 27.64 10.95 -13.61
N THR A 179 27.25 11.81 -14.54
CA THR A 179 25.84 11.92 -15.00
C THR A 179 25.35 10.58 -15.54
N LEU A 180 26.14 9.93 -16.39
CA LEU A 180 25.80 8.67 -17.06
C LEU A 180 26.33 7.43 -16.33
N GLY A 181 26.74 7.54 -15.09
CA GLY A 181 27.33 6.44 -14.32
C GLY A 181 28.69 6.05 -14.85
N THR A 182 28.80 4.83 -15.39
CA THR A 182 30.06 4.28 -15.96
C THR A 182 30.26 4.61 -17.44
N HIS A 183 29.32 5.28 -18.09
CA HIS A 183 29.36 5.61 -19.50
C HIS A 183 30.08 6.94 -19.78
N GLU A 184 30.63 7.08 -21.00
CA GLU A 184 31.33 8.30 -21.40
C GLU A 184 30.36 9.49 -21.56
N ALA A 185 30.87 10.71 -21.30
CA ALA A 185 30.14 11.94 -21.51
C ALA A 185 29.66 12.11 -22.96
N GLU A 186 28.44 12.61 -23.15
CA GLU A 186 27.84 12.84 -24.45
C GLU A 186 27.14 14.20 -24.56
N THR A 187 26.76 14.58 -25.78
CA THR A 187 25.91 15.74 -26.05
C THR A 187 24.50 15.48 -25.48
N THR A 188 23.69 16.52 -25.41
CA THR A 188 22.40 16.51 -24.76
C THR A 188 21.25 16.78 -25.73
N LYS A 189 20.03 16.58 -25.24
CA LYS A 189 18.78 17.01 -25.88
C LYS A 189 17.98 17.86 -24.92
N LEU A 190 17.32 18.87 -25.47
CA LEU A 190 16.31 19.64 -24.76
C LEU A 190 14.93 19.10 -25.13
N TRP A 191 14.24 18.60 -24.11
CA TRP A 191 12.85 18.16 -24.16
C TRP A 191 11.96 19.29 -23.67
N VAL A 192 10.93 19.65 -24.46
CA VAL A 192 9.92 20.65 -24.08
C VAL A 192 8.57 19.95 -24.19
N PHE A 193 7.79 19.98 -23.12
CA PHE A 193 6.49 19.32 -23.04
C PHE A 193 5.35 20.33 -23.31
N GLU A 194 4.19 19.82 -23.75
CA GLU A 194 2.97 20.61 -23.82
C GLU A 194 2.55 21.04 -22.42
N SER A 195 1.82 22.18 -22.33
CA SER A 195 1.27 22.67 -21.06
C SER A 195 0.31 21.66 -20.45
N THR A 196 0.39 21.47 -19.13
CA THR A 196 -0.56 20.60 -18.41
C THR A 196 -1.96 21.24 -18.33
N PRO A 197 -3.01 20.45 -18.11
CA PRO A 197 -4.23 21.01 -17.56
C PRO A 197 -3.96 21.58 -16.16
N THR A 198 -4.95 22.28 -15.59
CA THR A 198 -4.87 22.75 -14.19
C THR A 198 -4.86 21.56 -13.25
N MET A 199 -3.79 21.39 -12.48
CA MET A 199 -3.56 20.23 -11.62
C MET A 199 -2.76 20.59 -10.35
N SER A 200 -2.75 19.72 -9.37
CA SER A 200 -1.97 19.88 -8.14
C SER A 200 -0.49 19.55 -8.36
N SER A 201 0.41 20.17 -7.57
CA SER A 201 1.87 20.00 -7.69
C SER A 201 2.32 18.56 -7.47
N TYR A 202 1.71 17.84 -6.53
CA TYR A 202 2.10 16.47 -6.19
C TYR A 202 1.87 15.46 -7.32
N LEU A 203 1.03 15.78 -8.30
CA LEU A 203 0.72 14.97 -9.50
C LEU A 203 1.67 15.21 -10.67
N THR A 204 2.62 16.13 -10.55
CA THR A 204 3.62 16.36 -11.59
C THR A 204 4.67 15.25 -11.61
N ALA A 205 5.16 14.89 -12.79
CA ALA A 205 6.11 13.80 -12.93
C ALA A 205 7.21 14.10 -13.96
N ILE A 206 8.41 13.66 -13.62
CA ILE A 206 9.58 13.65 -14.54
C ILE A 206 10.28 12.31 -14.39
N CYS A 207 10.46 11.59 -15.52
CA CYS A 207 11.26 10.39 -15.57
C CYS A 207 12.29 10.53 -16.69
N ALA A 208 13.52 10.08 -16.45
CA ALA A 208 14.60 10.19 -17.44
C ALA A 208 15.58 9.02 -17.32
N GLY A 209 16.04 8.50 -18.44
CA GLY A 209 16.98 7.40 -18.49
C GLY A 209 16.90 6.63 -19.80
N PRO A 210 17.75 5.63 -20.01
CA PRO A 210 17.71 4.79 -21.20
C PRO A 210 16.65 3.68 -21.08
N TYR A 211 15.39 4.05 -20.80
CA TYR A 211 14.28 3.11 -20.65
C TYR A 211 13.99 2.36 -21.96
N ALA A 212 13.58 1.10 -21.85
CA ALA A 212 12.90 0.39 -22.93
C ALA A 212 11.45 0.86 -23.02
N GLU A 213 10.86 0.90 -24.22
CA GLU A 213 9.55 1.49 -24.46
C GLU A 213 8.67 0.63 -25.38
N TRP A 214 7.37 0.62 -25.11
CA TRP A 214 6.31 0.01 -25.92
C TRP A 214 5.14 0.99 -26.05
N HIS A 215 4.49 1.02 -27.22
CA HIS A 215 3.46 1.98 -27.53
C HIS A 215 2.18 1.32 -28.04
N THR A 216 1.07 1.91 -27.71
CA THR A 216 -0.26 1.59 -28.24
C THR A 216 -1.14 2.84 -28.17
N GLU A 217 -2.43 2.68 -28.48
CA GLU A 217 -3.42 3.76 -28.37
C GLU A 217 -4.76 3.22 -27.89
N TYR A 218 -5.56 4.10 -27.32
CA TYR A 218 -6.92 3.84 -26.92
C TYR A 218 -7.89 4.79 -27.64
N ALA A 219 -8.96 4.23 -28.22
CA ALA A 219 -10.05 5.02 -28.79
C ALA A 219 -11.01 5.44 -27.67
N ASN A 220 -10.89 6.68 -27.20
CA ASN A 220 -11.67 7.23 -26.11
C ASN A 220 -13.14 7.43 -26.51
N GLU A 221 -14.06 7.36 -25.58
CA GLU A 221 -15.51 7.48 -25.79
C GLU A 221 -15.94 8.85 -26.32
N ASP A 222 -15.12 9.88 -26.13
CA ASP A 222 -15.34 11.22 -26.70
C ASP A 222 -14.85 11.37 -28.15
N GLY A 223 -14.31 10.31 -28.72
CA GLY A 223 -13.79 10.26 -30.09
C GLY A 223 -12.33 10.69 -30.26
N ARG A 224 -11.62 11.06 -29.17
CA ARG A 224 -10.17 11.28 -29.20
C ARG A 224 -9.43 9.93 -29.21
N THR A 225 -8.24 9.93 -29.77
CA THR A 225 -7.29 8.87 -29.60
C THR A 225 -6.33 9.25 -28.47
N VAL A 226 -6.19 8.41 -27.46
CA VAL A 226 -5.27 8.58 -26.35
C VAL A 226 -4.02 7.72 -26.60
N PRO A 227 -2.84 8.31 -26.86
CA PRO A 227 -1.59 7.55 -26.95
C PRO A 227 -1.26 6.99 -25.57
N MET A 228 -0.71 5.77 -25.58
CA MET A 228 -0.29 5.04 -24.39
C MET A 228 1.09 4.49 -24.59
N ALA A 229 1.93 4.55 -23.55
CA ALA A 229 3.23 3.94 -23.54
C ALA A 229 3.47 3.17 -22.22
N MET A 230 4.37 2.17 -22.29
CA MET A 230 4.92 1.51 -21.11
C MET A 230 6.43 1.55 -21.19
N TYR A 231 7.05 1.77 -20.02
CA TYR A 231 8.51 1.90 -19.90
C TYR A 231 9.02 1.02 -18.77
N CYS A 232 10.22 0.42 -18.95
CA CYS A 232 10.95 -0.22 -17.86
C CYS A 232 12.45 -0.11 -18.07
N ARG A 233 13.27 -0.47 -17.06
CA ARG A 233 14.72 -0.55 -17.19
C ARG A 233 15.11 -1.54 -18.32
N GLN A 234 16.21 -1.29 -19.01
CA GLN A 234 16.71 -2.17 -20.07
C GLN A 234 16.94 -3.61 -19.61
N ALA A 235 17.42 -3.77 -18.36
CA ALA A 235 17.65 -5.09 -17.79
C ALA A 235 16.38 -5.94 -17.68
N LEU A 236 15.21 -5.32 -17.56
CA LEU A 236 13.89 -5.98 -17.43
C LEU A 236 13.15 -6.10 -18.77
N ALA A 237 13.66 -5.54 -19.86
CA ALA A 237 12.94 -5.42 -21.13
C ALA A 237 12.49 -6.76 -21.70
N GLU A 238 13.31 -7.82 -21.61
CA GLU A 238 12.96 -9.16 -22.11
C GLU A 238 11.84 -9.81 -21.30
N ALA A 239 11.83 -9.63 -19.99
CA ALA A 239 10.77 -10.12 -19.10
C ALA A 239 9.48 -9.36 -19.35
N PHE A 240 9.56 -8.02 -19.37
CA PHE A 240 8.40 -7.15 -19.52
C PHE A 240 7.69 -7.31 -20.87
N ALA A 241 8.45 -7.54 -21.94
CA ALA A 241 7.88 -7.78 -23.28
C ALA A 241 6.87 -8.95 -23.33
N LYS A 242 6.91 -9.87 -22.37
CA LYS A 242 5.96 -11.00 -22.30
C LYS A 242 4.58 -10.55 -21.80
N ASP A 243 4.51 -9.48 -21.00
CA ASP A 243 3.29 -9.05 -20.28
C ASP A 243 2.71 -7.73 -20.80
N VAL A 244 3.44 -6.98 -21.61
CA VAL A 244 3.05 -5.64 -22.09
C VAL A 244 1.67 -5.64 -22.77
N ASP A 245 1.42 -6.59 -23.67
CA ASP A 245 0.13 -6.68 -24.38
C ASP A 245 -1.03 -6.94 -23.41
N TYR A 246 -0.79 -7.81 -22.43
CA TYR A 246 -1.76 -8.08 -21.36
C TYR A 246 -2.06 -6.84 -20.52
N LEU A 247 -1.03 -6.13 -20.10
CA LEU A 247 -1.19 -4.92 -19.28
C LEU A 247 -1.87 -3.77 -20.06
N PHE A 248 -1.58 -3.63 -21.36
CA PHE A 248 -2.32 -2.71 -22.22
C PHE A 248 -3.80 -3.11 -22.34
N ASP A 249 -4.12 -4.40 -22.45
CA ASP A 249 -5.50 -4.89 -22.51
C ASP A 249 -6.24 -4.61 -21.19
N ILE A 250 -5.64 -4.90 -20.04
CA ILE A 250 -6.19 -4.56 -18.71
C ILE A 250 -6.47 -3.06 -18.61
N THR A 251 -5.53 -2.21 -18.99
CA THR A 251 -5.69 -0.75 -18.96
C THR A 251 -6.86 -0.29 -19.84
N LYS A 252 -6.97 -0.84 -21.06
CA LYS A 252 -8.08 -0.52 -21.98
C LYS A 252 -9.44 -0.99 -21.45
N LYS A 253 -9.49 -2.16 -20.82
CA LYS A 253 -10.69 -2.63 -20.11
C LYS A 253 -11.08 -1.68 -18.98
N GLY A 254 -10.09 -1.18 -18.21
CA GLY A 254 -10.29 -0.17 -17.17
C GLY A 254 -10.88 1.13 -17.72
N PHE A 255 -10.32 1.71 -18.78
CA PHE A 255 -10.85 2.90 -19.44
C PHE A 255 -12.32 2.74 -19.82
N ALA A 256 -12.65 1.68 -20.54
CA ALA A 256 -14.01 1.40 -20.97
C ALA A 256 -14.97 1.21 -19.79
N PHE A 257 -14.52 0.50 -18.75
CA PHE A 257 -15.31 0.28 -17.55
C PHE A 257 -15.60 1.56 -16.78
N TYR A 258 -14.59 2.40 -16.56
CA TYR A 258 -14.72 3.64 -15.80
C TYR A 258 -15.52 4.69 -16.57
N ALA A 259 -15.23 4.87 -17.86
CA ALA A 259 -16.00 5.80 -18.69
C ALA A 259 -17.49 5.44 -18.71
N LYS A 260 -17.82 4.14 -18.83
CA LYS A 260 -19.20 3.65 -18.77
C LYS A 260 -19.83 3.83 -17.39
N THR A 261 -19.10 3.52 -16.32
CA THR A 261 -19.62 3.53 -14.95
C THR A 261 -19.86 4.94 -14.44
N TRP A 262 -18.94 5.86 -14.72
CA TRP A 262 -19.04 7.25 -14.27
C TRP A 262 -19.62 8.21 -15.30
N GLY A 263 -19.70 7.78 -16.57
CA GLY A 263 -20.21 8.61 -17.65
C GLY A 263 -19.33 9.81 -18.00
N VAL A 264 -18.04 9.73 -17.67
CA VAL A 264 -17.01 10.73 -17.96
C VAL A 264 -15.85 10.04 -18.68
N PRO A 265 -15.61 10.35 -19.97
CA PRO A 265 -14.47 9.82 -20.72
C PRO A 265 -13.13 10.21 -20.08
N TYR A 266 -12.05 9.50 -20.39
CA TYR A 266 -10.70 9.84 -19.92
C TYR A 266 -10.34 11.29 -20.30
N PRO A 267 -9.95 12.14 -19.31
CA PRO A 267 -9.90 13.58 -19.57
C PRO A 267 -8.57 14.07 -20.16
N TYR A 268 -7.48 13.29 -20.10
CA TYR A 268 -6.12 13.75 -20.39
C TYR A 268 -5.63 13.38 -21.78
N ALA A 269 -4.46 13.94 -22.18
CA ALA A 269 -3.92 13.86 -23.54
C ALA A 269 -3.23 12.53 -23.85
N LYS A 270 -2.66 11.87 -22.84
CA LYS A 270 -1.97 10.58 -22.95
C LYS A 270 -2.13 9.78 -21.67
N TYR A 271 -1.77 8.50 -21.69
CA TYR A 271 -1.67 7.66 -20.50
C TYR A 271 -0.46 6.73 -20.61
N ASP A 272 0.58 7.00 -19.87
CA ASP A 272 1.78 6.18 -19.81
C ASP A 272 1.92 5.50 -18.46
N GLN A 273 2.60 4.35 -18.43
CA GLN A 273 3.00 3.63 -17.23
C GLN A 273 4.51 3.42 -17.28
N ILE A 274 5.21 3.80 -16.21
CA ILE A 274 6.64 3.56 -16.08
C ILE A 274 6.96 2.72 -14.86
N TYR A 275 7.66 1.61 -15.08
CA TYR A 275 8.08 0.68 -14.05
C TYR A 275 9.50 1.03 -13.61
N VAL A 276 9.61 1.48 -12.35
CA VAL A 276 10.82 2.11 -11.81
C VAL A 276 11.42 1.32 -10.64
N PRO A 277 12.76 1.32 -10.51
CA PRO A 277 13.43 0.62 -9.42
C PRO A 277 13.28 1.34 -8.09
N GLU A 278 13.40 0.60 -6.99
CA GLU A 278 13.53 1.16 -5.64
C GLU A 278 12.36 2.08 -5.24
N TYR A 279 11.14 1.74 -5.67
CA TYR A 279 9.96 2.55 -5.42
C TYR A 279 9.34 2.26 -4.05
N ASN A 280 9.07 3.30 -3.24
CA ASN A 280 8.54 3.15 -1.87
C ASN A 280 7.11 2.63 -1.81
N ALA A 281 6.28 2.99 -2.81
CA ALA A 281 4.87 2.59 -2.90
C ALA A 281 4.63 1.46 -3.90
N GLY A 282 3.38 1.04 -4.06
CA GLY A 282 2.96 0.15 -5.14
C GLY A 282 3.02 0.86 -6.48
N ALA A 283 2.41 2.05 -6.54
CA ALA A 283 2.39 2.93 -7.70
C ALA A 283 2.03 4.36 -7.28
N MET A 284 1.90 5.27 -8.26
CA MET A 284 1.49 6.67 -8.09
C MET A 284 0.77 7.19 -9.32
N GLU A 285 -0.33 7.88 -9.11
CA GLU A 285 -1.28 8.36 -10.08
C GLU A 285 -0.88 9.64 -10.83
N ASN A 286 0.39 9.93 -11.01
CA ASN A 286 0.79 11.14 -11.74
C ASN A 286 0.02 11.29 -13.07
N ILE A 287 -0.64 12.43 -13.28
CA ILE A 287 -1.49 12.65 -14.44
C ILE A 287 -0.77 12.31 -15.76
N GLY A 288 -1.32 11.37 -16.51
CA GLY A 288 -0.78 10.94 -17.79
C GLY A 288 0.56 10.19 -17.77
N MET A 289 1.14 9.96 -16.57
CA MET A 289 2.45 9.34 -16.38
C MET A 289 2.49 8.57 -15.06
N VAL A 290 1.79 7.47 -14.98
CA VAL A 290 1.72 6.61 -13.80
C VAL A 290 3.06 5.96 -13.54
N THR A 291 3.56 6.08 -12.30
CA THR A 291 4.78 5.43 -11.85
C THR A 291 4.42 4.16 -11.09
N ILE A 292 5.06 3.03 -11.42
CA ILE A 292 4.78 1.71 -10.84
C ILE A 292 6.10 1.08 -10.38
N ARG A 293 6.10 0.37 -9.26
CA ARG A 293 7.27 -0.38 -8.81
C ARG A 293 7.65 -1.49 -9.80
N ASP A 294 8.93 -1.62 -10.12
CA ASP A 294 9.38 -2.59 -11.13
C ASP A 294 9.40 -4.05 -10.66
N GLN A 295 9.14 -4.33 -9.39
CA GLN A 295 8.82 -5.67 -8.90
C GLN A 295 7.55 -6.26 -9.56
N TYR A 296 6.72 -5.42 -10.20
CA TYR A 296 5.59 -5.89 -11.03
C TYR A 296 6.00 -6.27 -12.46
N VAL A 297 7.27 -6.19 -12.81
CA VAL A 297 7.86 -6.84 -14.00
C VAL A 297 8.38 -8.21 -13.57
N PHE A 298 7.67 -9.26 -13.94
CA PHE A 298 7.95 -10.61 -13.43
C PHE A 298 9.06 -11.30 -14.22
N GLU A 299 10.24 -11.41 -13.62
CA GLU A 299 11.35 -12.19 -14.16
C GLU A 299 11.29 -13.68 -13.73
N SER A 300 10.66 -13.94 -12.59
CA SER A 300 10.50 -15.26 -11.97
C SER A 300 9.03 -15.61 -11.84
N LYS A 301 8.72 -16.87 -11.51
CA LYS A 301 7.36 -17.30 -11.21
C LYS A 301 6.82 -16.51 -10.01
N VAL A 302 5.62 -15.98 -10.15
CA VAL A 302 4.86 -15.34 -9.07
C VAL A 302 3.57 -16.11 -8.80
N THR A 303 2.94 -15.86 -7.67
CA THR A 303 1.62 -16.39 -7.34
C THR A 303 0.54 -15.67 -8.13
N ASP A 304 -0.59 -16.34 -8.35
CA ASP A 304 -1.77 -15.71 -8.93
C ASP A 304 -2.25 -14.52 -8.08
N ALA A 305 -2.13 -14.61 -6.75
CA ALA A 305 -2.37 -13.48 -5.83
C ALA A 305 -1.53 -12.24 -6.18
N TYR A 306 -0.26 -12.42 -6.55
CA TYR A 306 0.63 -11.30 -6.89
C TYR A 306 0.34 -10.77 -8.31
N ALA A 307 -0.03 -11.66 -9.23
CA ALA A 307 -0.46 -11.28 -10.58
C ALA A 307 -1.78 -10.49 -10.54
N GLU A 308 -2.76 -10.92 -9.74
CA GLU A 308 -4.01 -10.19 -9.50
C GLU A 308 -3.75 -8.83 -8.85
N ARG A 309 -2.87 -8.77 -7.84
CA ARG A 309 -2.50 -7.49 -7.18
C ARG A 309 -1.94 -6.48 -8.18
N ARG A 310 -1.12 -6.92 -9.16
CA ARG A 310 -0.65 -6.05 -10.24
C ARG A 310 -1.81 -5.49 -11.07
N VAL A 311 -2.81 -6.33 -11.40
CA VAL A 311 -4.02 -5.89 -12.13
C VAL A 311 -4.81 -4.87 -11.32
N VAL A 312 -5.06 -5.15 -10.04
CA VAL A 312 -5.73 -4.22 -9.13
C VAL A 312 -4.96 -2.90 -9.05
N THR A 313 -3.63 -2.92 -8.93
CA THR A 313 -2.79 -1.72 -8.89
C THR A 313 -2.93 -0.90 -10.18
N VAL A 314 -2.80 -1.52 -11.37
CA VAL A 314 -2.97 -0.81 -12.65
C VAL A 314 -4.35 -0.14 -12.76
N LEU A 315 -5.40 -0.81 -12.29
CA LEU A 315 -6.76 -0.27 -12.30
C LEU A 315 -6.98 0.77 -11.20
N HIS A 316 -6.28 0.68 -10.07
CA HIS A 316 -6.28 1.66 -8.99
C HIS A 316 -5.70 3.00 -9.48
N GLU A 317 -4.50 2.99 -10.04
CA GLU A 317 -3.87 4.19 -10.59
C GLU A 317 -4.69 4.79 -11.75
N LEU A 318 -5.33 3.94 -12.53
CA LEU A 318 -6.22 4.42 -13.59
C LEU A 318 -7.48 5.08 -13.02
N ALA A 319 -8.03 4.59 -11.91
CA ALA A 319 -9.22 5.19 -11.27
C ALA A 319 -8.93 6.60 -10.72
N HIS A 320 -7.72 6.82 -10.22
CA HIS A 320 -7.26 8.13 -9.76
C HIS A 320 -7.33 9.21 -10.83
N MET A 321 -7.23 8.88 -12.11
CA MET A 321 -7.37 9.86 -13.19
C MET A 321 -8.68 10.65 -13.10
N TRP A 322 -9.69 10.14 -12.38
CA TRP A 322 -10.94 10.84 -12.06
C TRP A 322 -11.00 11.24 -10.58
N PHE A 323 -10.64 10.32 -9.66
CA PHE A 323 -10.65 10.55 -8.21
C PHE A 323 -9.24 10.82 -7.69
N GLY A 324 -8.90 12.05 -7.44
CA GLY A 324 -7.56 12.53 -7.10
C GLY A 324 -7.04 13.53 -8.12
N ASP A 325 -7.16 13.24 -9.40
CA ASP A 325 -6.61 14.02 -10.50
C ASP A 325 -7.62 15.01 -11.07
N TYR A 326 -8.72 14.50 -11.64
CA TYR A 326 -9.77 15.33 -12.25
C TYR A 326 -10.52 16.14 -11.20
N VAL A 327 -10.82 15.50 -10.07
CA VAL A 327 -11.34 16.13 -8.85
C VAL A 327 -10.44 15.78 -7.70
N THR A 328 -9.77 16.74 -7.09
CA THR A 328 -8.80 16.58 -6.03
C THR A 328 -9.38 17.08 -4.70
N MET A 329 -9.01 16.47 -3.56
CA MET A 329 -9.34 17.03 -2.24
C MET A 329 -8.76 18.43 -2.05
N LYS A 330 -9.35 19.23 -1.16
CA LYS A 330 -8.80 20.55 -0.77
C LYS A 330 -7.62 20.44 0.16
N TRP A 331 -7.71 19.52 1.12
CA TRP A 331 -6.68 19.21 2.08
C TRP A 331 -6.68 17.71 2.38
N TRP A 332 -5.64 17.22 2.92
CA TRP A 332 -5.36 15.80 3.15
C TRP A 332 -6.32 15.09 4.12
N ASN A 333 -7.16 15.84 4.87
CA ASN A 333 -8.23 15.22 5.65
C ASN A 333 -9.27 14.47 4.79
N ASP A 334 -9.37 14.84 3.51
CA ASP A 334 -10.23 14.19 2.52
C ASP A 334 -9.43 13.30 1.54
N LEU A 335 -8.21 12.84 1.91
CA LEU A 335 -7.40 11.89 1.12
C LEU A 335 -8.21 10.64 0.71
N TRP A 336 -9.13 10.20 1.55
CA TRP A 336 -10.02 9.08 1.28
C TRP A 336 -10.88 9.26 0.02
N LEU A 337 -11.18 10.49 -0.40
CA LEU A 337 -11.89 10.78 -1.68
C LEU A 337 -11.07 10.33 -2.90
N ASN A 338 -9.77 10.24 -2.76
CA ASN A 338 -8.87 9.67 -3.76
C ASN A 338 -8.75 8.16 -3.51
N GLU A 339 -8.18 7.76 -2.40
CA GLU A 339 -7.72 6.40 -2.12
C GLU A 339 -8.84 5.38 -1.92
N SER A 340 -9.86 5.72 -1.11
CA SER A 340 -10.99 4.80 -0.91
C SER A 340 -11.77 4.58 -2.20
N PHE A 341 -11.92 5.62 -3.04
CA PHE A 341 -12.58 5.48 -4.33
C PHE A 341 -11.76 4.66 -5.32
N ALA A 342 -10.46 4.88 -5.40
CA ALA A 342 -9.59 4.10 -6.26
C ALA A 342 -9.57 2.64 -5.83
N GLU A 343 -9.45 2.34 -4.54
CA GLU A 343 -9.46 0.98 -3.99
C GLU A 343 -10.79 0.26 -4.23
N PHE A 344 -11.92 0.93 -3.97
CA PHE A 344 -13.25 0.37 -4.24
C PHE A 344 -13.48 0.11 -5.72
N THR A 345 -13.16 1.08 -6.57
CA THR A 345 -13.49 0.99 -8.01
C THR A 345 -12.52 0.10 -8.78
N SER A 346 -11.25 -0.01 -8.35
CA SER A 346 -10.30 -0.97 -8.93
C SER A 346 -10.71 -2.41 -8.64
N THR A 347 -11.10 -2.71 -7.40
CA THR A 347 -11.65 -4.03 -7.04
C THR A 347 -12.90 -4.35 -7.85
N LEU A 348 -13.83 -3.37 -7.98
CA LEU A 348 -15.05 -3.53 -8.79
C LEU A 348 -14.72 -3.77 -10.26
N ALA A 349 -13.78 -3.01 -10.83
CA ALA A 349 -13.35 -3.17 -12.22
C ALA A 349 -12.63 -4.51 -12.45
N THR A 350 -11.78 -4.93 -11.52
CA THR A 350 -11.11 -6.24 -11.56
C THR A 350 -12.13 -7.35 -11.62
N ALA A 351 -13.13 -7.36 -10.72
CA ALA A 351 -14.19 -8.37 -10.70
C ALA A 351 -15.10 -8.33 -11.93
N GLU A 352 -15.51 -7.17 -12.41
CA GLU A 352 -16.53 -7.04 -13.46
C GLU A 352 -15.93 -7.02 -14.88
N ALA A 353 -14.75 -6.44 -15.09
CA ALA A 353 -14.19 -6.18 -16.42
C ALA A 353 -13.02 -7.11 -16.80
N THR A 354 -12.43 -7.85 -15.85
CA THR A 354 -11.29 -8.74 -16.12
C THR A 354 -11.64 -10.21 -15.89
N GLU A 355 -10.68 -11.10 -16.06
CA GLU A 355 -10.80 -12.52 -15.73
C GLU A 355 -10.80 -12.82 -14.22
N TRP A 356 -10.33 -11.92 -13.37
CA TRP A 356 -10.21 -12.07 -11.92
C TRP A 356 -11.55 -11.88 -11.22
N LYS A 357 -12.42 -12.89 -11.30
CA LYS A 357 -13.83 -12.79 -10.85
C LYS A 357 -13.99 -12.79 -9.35
N ASP A 358 -13.04 -13.34 -8.62
CA ASP A 358 -13.07 -13.49 -7.17
C ASP A 358 -12.40 -12.29 -6.45
N ALA A 359 -12.19 -11.15 -7.12
CA ALA A 359 -11.52 -9.98 -6.57
C ALA A 359 -12.13 -9.46 -5.24
N TRP A 360 -13.42 -9.71 -4.97
CA TRP A 360 -14.03 -9.40 -3.68
C TRP A 360 -13.62 -10.38 -2.57
N ALA A 361 -13.30 -11.64 -2.88
CA ALA A 361 -12.69 -12.56 -1.93
C ALA A 361 -11.25 -12.14 -1.62
N THR A 362 -10.49 -11.76 -2.66
CA THR A 362 -9.17 -11.12 -2.53
C THR A 362 -9.22 -9.89 -1.63
N PHE A 363 -10.14 -8.97 -1.87
CA PHE A 363 -10.33 -7.76 -1.05
C PHE A 363 -10.65 -8.09 0.41
N SER A 364 -11.55 -9.05 0.66
CA SER A 364 -11.94 -9.48 2.01
C SER A 364 -10.75 -10.08 2.77
N SER A 365 -9.99 -10.98 2.13
CA SER A 365 -8.86 -11.67 2.76
C SER A 365 -7.67 -10.76 3.01
N GLY A 366 -7.38 -9.86 2.09
CA GLY A 366 -6.22 -8.96 2.13
C GLY A 366 -6.54 -7.60 2.71
N GLU A 367 -7.18 -6.76 1.92
CA GLU A 367 -7.34 -5.33 2.20
C GLU A 367 -8.24 -5.10 3.44
N LYS A 368 -9.39 -5.73 3.50
CA LYS A 368 -10.29 -5.61 4.65
C LYS A 368 -9.66 -6.17 5.93
N SER A 369 -8.90 -7.27 5.83
CA SER A 369 -8.15 -7.83 6.97
C SER A 369 -7.11 -6.83 7.49
N TRP A 370 -6.44 -6.10 6.60
CA TRP A 370 -5.52 -5.01 6.96
C TRP A 370 -6.25 -3.89 7.70
N ALA A 371 -7.36 -3.40 7.15
CA ALA A 371 -8.18 -2.38 7.79
C ALA A 371 -8.66 -2.80 9.20
N LEU A 372 -9.21 -4.02 9.32
CA LEU A 372 -9.69 -4.56 10.59
C LEU A 372 -8.58 -4.63 11.65
N ARG A 373 -7.36 -4.95 11.24
CA ARG A 373 -6.19 -4.97 12.13
C ARG A 373 -5.88 -3.59 12.67
N GLN A 374 -5.84 -2.58 11.79
CA GLN A 374 -5.50 -1.19 12.16
C GLN A 374 -6.61 -0.50 12.94
N ASP A 375 -7.87 -0.72 12.58
CA ASP A 375 -9.03 -0.09 13.23
C ASP A 375 -9.29 -0.60 14.66
N GLN A 376 -8.54 -1.60 15.10
CA GLN A 376 -8.55 -2.12 16.48
C GLN A 376 -7.38 -1.60 17.34
N LEU A 377 -6.51 -0.75 16.77
CA LEU A 377 -5.42 -0.11 17.50
C LEU A 377 -5.92 1.19 18.16
N SER A 378 -5.28 1.61 19.25
CA SER A 378 -5.58 2.91 19.86
C SER A 378 -5.21 4.09 18.96
N THR A 379 -4.40 3.84 17.93
CA THR A 379 -4.03 4.79 16.88
C THR A 379 -5.05 4.88 15.75
N THR A 380 -6.19 4.18 15.85
CA THR A 380 -7.26 4.28 14.86
C THR A 380 -7.77 5.72 14.72
N HIS A 381 -8.26 6.02 13.54
CA HIS A 381 -8.79 7.34 13.21
C HIS A 381 -10.07 7.21 12.35
N PRO A 382 -10.89 8.27 12.24
CA PRO A 382 -11.99 8.31 11.29
C PRO A 382 -11.46 8.22 9.84
N ILE A 383 -12.29 7.80 8.90
CA ILE A 383 -11.96 7.84 7.47
C ILE A 383 -11.65 9.30 7.07
N VAL A 384 -12.46 10.26 7.51
CA VAL A 384 -12.14 11.69 7.44
C VAL A 384 -11.23 12.04 8.62
N ALA A 385 -9.94 11.92 8.42
CA ALA A 385 -8.96 12.08 9.49
C ALA A 385 -8.70 13.55 9.86
N PRO A 386 -8.38 13.86 11.12
CA PRO A 386 -7.98 15.20 11.53
C PRO A 386 -6.51 15.44 11.16
N ILE A 387 -6.22 15.84 9.93
CA ILE A 387 -4.87 16.14 9.43
C ILE A 387 -4.51 17.58 9.76
N ASN A 388 -3.54 17.77 10.66
CA ASN A 388 -3.09 19.09 11.10
C ASN A 388 -1.85 19.58 10.32
N ASP A 389 -1.07 18.65 9.79
CA ASP A 389 0.15 18.93 9.03
C ASP A 389 0.49 17.77 8.08
N LEU A 390 1.59 17.90 7.35
CA LEU A 390 2.00 16.89 6.37
C LEU A 390 2.51 15.58 7.00
N ASN A 391 3.08 15.63 8.20
CA ASN A 391 3.52 14.43 8.91
C ASN A 391 2.32 13.57 9.32
N ASP A 392 1.20 14.19 9.74
CA ASP A 392 -0.06 13.49 9.97
C ASP A 392 -0.56 12.79 8.69
N THR A 393 -0.33 13.39 7.51
CA THR A 393 -0.78 12.80 6.23
C THR A 393 -0.07 11.49 5.94
N TYR A 394 1.24 11.42 6.06
CA TYR A 394 2.02 10.23 5.73
C TYR A 394 1.53 8.98 6.48
N VAL A 395 1.23 9.08 7.76
CA VAL A 395 0.74 7.94 8.56
C VAL A 395 -0.73 7.61 8.31
N ASN A 396 -1.42 8.34 7.45
CA ASN A 396 -2.80 8.07 7.03
C ASN A 396 -2.89 7.37 5.65
N PHE A 397 -1.77 7.05 5.02
CA PHE A 397 -1.74 6.07 3.92
C PHE A 397 -1.85 4.66 4.51
N ASP A 398 -2.99 4.33 5.04
CA ASP A 398 -3.20 3.14 5.86
C ASP A 398 -4.50 2.39 5.50
N GLY A 399 -4.71 1.22 6.11
CA GLY A 399 -5.88 0.38 5.86
C GLY A 399 -7.22 1.05 6.17
N ILE A 400 -7.23 2.14 6.96
CA ILE A 400 -8.46 2.89 7.22
C ILE A 400 -8.81 3.77 6.01
N THR A 401 -7.87 4.54 5.52
CA THR A 401 -8.04 5.40 4.35
C THR A 401 -8.32 4.59 3.08
N TYR A 402 -7.62 3.49 2.86
CA TYR A 402 -7.81 2.62 1.69
C TYR A 402 -8.97 1.65 1.86
N ALA A 403 -8.81 0.65 2.70
CA ALA A 403 -9.64 -0.54 2.70
C ALA A 403 -10.93 -0.42 3.54
N LYS A 404 -10.89 0.22 4.73
CA LYS A 404 -12.13 0.56 5.45
C LYS A 404 -12.98 1.51 4.62
N GLY A 405 -12.36 2.55 4.04
CA GLY A 405 -13.07 3.48 3.17
C GLY A 405 -13.70 2.80 1.96
N ALA A 406 -12.97 1.93 1.26
CA ALA A 406 -13.51 1.15 0.15
C ALA A 406 -14.66 0.22 0.56
N SER A 407 -14.55 -0.46 1.71
CA SER A 407 -15.63 -1.30 2.25
C SER A 407 -16.88 -0.48 2.60
N VAL A 408 -16.68 0.72 3.15
CA VAL A 408 -17.78 1.65 3.47
C VAL A 408 -18.41 2.22 2.21
N LEU A 409 -17.64 2.48 1.15
CA LEU A 409 -18.19 2.85 -0.17
C LEU A 409 -18.98 1.71 -0.80
N LYS A 410 -18.52 0.45 -0.69
CA LYS A 410 -19.29 -0.73 -1.11
C LYS A 410 -20.64 -0.77 -0.41
N GLN A 411 -20.67 -0.60 0.91
CA GLN A 411 -21.90 -0.51 1.69
C GLN A 411 -22.80 0.67 1.22
N LEU A 412 -22.21 1.85 0.97
CA LEU A 412 -22.97 3.02 0.53
C LEU A 412 -23.66 2.79 -0.81
N VAL A 413 -23.01 2.06 -1.74
CA VAL A 413 -23.62 1.64 -3.00
C VAL A 413 -24.89 0.80 -2.75
N PHE A 414 -24.85 -0.14 -1.80
CA PHE A 414 -26.02 -0.94 -1.42
C PHE A 414 -27.07 -0.11 -0.69
N TYR A 415 -26.65 0.83 0.15
CA TYR A 415 -27.52 1.67 0.96
C TYR A 415 -28.35 2.65 0.09
N VAL A 416 -27.74 3.27 -0.93
CA VAL A 416 -28.42 4.26 -1.80
C VAL A 416 -28.94 3.66 -3.10
N GLY A 417 -28.42 2.50 -3.52
CA GLY A 417 -28.71 1.86 -4.79
C GLY A 417 -27.70 2.22 -5.88
N ARG A 418 -27.17 1.22 -6.57
CA ARG A 418 -26.04 1.33 -7.52
C ARG A 418 -26.23 2.40 -8.60
N GLU A 419 -27.38 2.42 -9.27
CA GLU A 419 -27.66 3.41 -10.35
C GLU A 419 -27.64 4.84 -9.82
N LYS A 420 -28.25 5.06 -8.65
CA LYS A 420 -28.30 6.36 -8.00
C LYS A 420 -26.93 6.83 -7.52
N PHE A 421 -26.14 5.90 -6.97
CA PHE A 421 -24.78 6.16 -6.55
C PHE A 421 -23.93 6.66 -7.73
N PHE A 422 -23.84 5.89 -8.80
CA PHE A 422 -23.00 6.29 -9.93
C PHE A 422 -23.55 7.52 -10.68
N LYS A 423 -24.86 7.78 -10.64
CA LYS A 423 -25.39 9.06 -11.11
C LYS A 423 -24.94 10.23 -10.25
N GLY A 424 -24.90 10.07 -8.94
CA GLY A 424 -24.32 11.08 -8.02
C GLY A 424 -22.85 11.34 -8.30
N ILE A 425 -22.08 10.26 -8.51
CA ILE A 425 -20.66 10.35 -8.91
C ILE A 425 -20.50 11.10 -10.24
N ASN A 426 -21.32 10.80 -11.24
CA ASN A 426 -21.29 11.53 -12.52
C ASN A 426 -21.51 13.04 -12.31
N ASN A 427 -22.48 13.42 -11.48
CA ASN A 427 -22.73 14.82 -11.17
C ASN A 427 -21.54 15.48 -10.47
N TYR A 428 -20.97 14.79 -9.45
CA TYR A 428 -19.82 15.26 -8.68
C TYR A 428 -18.61 15.52 -9.58
N LEU A 429 -18.23 14.55 -10.41
CA LEU A 429 -17.09 14.67 -11.33
C LEU A 429 -17.28 15.83 -12.34
N ASN A 430 -18.46 15.95 -12.93
CA ASN A 430 -18.72 17.04 -13.89
C ASN A 430 -18.75 18.42 -13.23
N LYS A 431 -19.26 18.52 -11.99
CA LYS A 431 -19.39 19.81 -11.28
C LYS A 431 -18.06 20.34 -10.79
N HIS A 432 -17.15 19.44 -10.40
CA HIS A 432 -15.87 19.80 -9.82
C HIS A 432 -14.67 19.53 -10.73
N ALA A 433 -14.90 19.33 -12.03
CA ALA A 433 -13.87 19.05 -13.04
C ALA A 433 -12.66 20.00 -12.94
N TYR A 434 -11.46 19.45 -12.89
CA TYR A 434 -10.17 20.16 -12.75
C TYR A 434 -10.08 21.05 -11.50
N SER A 435 -10.92 20.81 -10.50
CA SER A 435 -11.01 21.63 -9.29
C SER A 435 -10.82 20.77 -8.02
N ASN A 436 -11.02 21.37 -6.88
CA ASN A 436 -10.96 20.71 -5.58
C ASN A 436 -12.36 20.53 -5.00
N ALA A 437 -12.57 19.44 -4.26
CA ALA A 437 -13.83 19.15 -3.60
C ALA A 437 -13.61 18.65 -2.17
N THR A 438 -14.70 18.51 -1.43
CA THR A 438 -14.75 18.03 -0.05
C THR A 438 -15.78 16.91 0.10
N LEU A 439 -15.78 16.20 1.24
CA LEU A 439 -16.84 15.27 1.61
C LEU A 439 -18.24 15.88 1.42
N ALA A 440 -18.45 17.13 1.84
CA ALA A 440 -19.76 17.80 1.73
C ALA A 440 -20.23 17.95 0.29
N ASP A 441 -19.31 18.19 -0.65
CA ASP A 441 -19.60 18.28 -2.08
C ASP A 441 -20.08 16.95 -2.66
N LEU A 442 -19.42 15.85 -2.27
CA LEU A 442 -19.82 14.49 -2.66
C LEU A 442 -21.18 14.10 -2.10
N LEU A 443 -21.39 14.30 -0.78
CA LEU A 443 -22.66 13.96 -0.14
C LEU A 443 -23.84 14.72 -0.74
N ALA A 444 -23.67 16.00 -1.10
CA ALA A 444 -24.74 16.78 -1.71
C ALA A 444 -25.24 16.18 -3.03
N GLU A 445 -24.34 15.65 -3.87
CA GLU A 445 -24.73 15.01 -5.13
C GLU A 445 -25.36 13.62 -4.92
N LEU A 446 -24.87 12.86 -3.92
CA LEU A 446 -25.46 11.57 -3.56
C LEU A 446 -26.82 11.72 -2.90
N GLU A 447 -27.05 12.73 -2.06
CA GLU A 447 -28.38 13.06 -1.49
C GLU A 447 -29.36 13.44 -2.60
N LEU A 448 -28.91 14.27 -3.56
CA LEU A 448 -29.74 14.69 -4.68
C LEU A 448 -30.21 13.51 -5.53
N THR A 449 -29.37 12.54 -5.79
CA THR A 449 -29.71 11.40 -6.66
C THR A 449 -30.41 10.26 -5.93
N SER A 450 -30.07 10.03 -4.68
CA SER A 450 -30.66 8.96 -3.87
C SER A 450 -32.01 9.33 -3.23
N GLY A 451 -32.17 10.61 -2.90
CA GLY A 451 -33.30 11.10 -2.10
C GLY A 451 -33.22 10.71 -0.61
N ARG A 452 -32.04 10.26 -0.16
CA ARG A 452 -31.75 9.92 1.25
C ARG A 452 -30.99 11.06 1.91
N ASP A 453 -31.24 11.28 3.21
CA ASP A 453 -30.36 12.10 4.06
C ASP A 453 -29.13 11.26 4.45
N LEU A 454 -27.95 11.67 3.99
CA LEU A 454 -26.68 10.97 4.24
C LEU A 454 -25.88 11.59 5.39
N LYS A 455 -26.33 12.67 6.01
CA LYS A 455 -25.58 13.34 7.08
C LYS A 455 -25.41 12.44 8.31
N ALA A 456 -26.49 11.79 8.74
CA ALA A 456 -26.44 10.86 9.88
C ALA A 456 -25.60 9.62 9.57
N TRP A 457 -25.65 9.14 8.33
CA TRP A 457 -24.82 8.03 7.86
C TRP A 457 -23.33 8.42 7.82
N SER A 458 -22.99 9.58 7.24
CA SER A 458 -21.62 10.12 7.21
C SER A 458 -21.04 10.29 8.61
N ALA A 459 -21.80 10.91 9.52
CA ALA A 459 -21.38 11.11 10.90
C ALA A 459 -21.03 9.79 11.63
N GLN A 460 -21.69 8.68 11.30
CA GLN A 460 -21.38 7.37 11.88
C GLN A 460 -20.23 6.65 11.20
N TRP A 461 -20.16 6.69 9.86
CA TRP A 461 -19.26 5.86 9.10
C TRP A 461 -17.95 6.54 8.72
N LEU A 462 -17.98 7.83 8.36
CA LEU A 462 -16.83 8.57 7.87
C LEU A 462 -16.12 9.39 8.96
N GLU A 463 -16.86 9.84 9.96
CA GLU A 463 -16.38 10.83 10.94
C GLU A 463 -16.15 10.24 12.35
N GLN A 464 -16.31 8.91 12.50
CA GLN A 464 -16.08 8.20 13.76
C GLN A 464 -15.15 7.01 13.57
N SER A 465 -14.19 6.85 14.50
CA SER A 465 -13.24 5.73 14.55
C SER A 465 -13.90 4.44 15.05
N GLY A 466 -13.17 3.34 14.91
CA GLY A 466 -13.49 2.04 15.48
C GLY A 466 -14.46 1.22 14.65
N ILE A 467 -14.68 -0.01 15.10
CA ILE A 467 -15.44 -1.05 14.40
C ILE A 467 -16.51 -1.66 15.30
N ASN A 468 -17.64 -2.06 14.70
CA ASN A 468 -18.67 -2.83 15.39
C ASN A 468 -18.40 -4.34 15.28
N THR A 469 -18.93 -5.08 16.25
CA THR A 469 -19.03 -6.54 16.20
C THR A 469 -20.50 -6.92 16.12
N ILE A 470 -20.85 -7.81 15.17
CA ILE A 470 -22.20 -8.34 15.02
C ILE A 470 -22.18 -9.83 15.36
N ALA A 471 -22.91 -10.20 16.40
CA ALA A 471 -23.07 -11.57 16.87
C ALA A 471 -24.44 -12.13 16.49
N THR A 472 -24.47 -13.42 16.17
CA THR A 472 -25.69 -14.17 15.84
C THR A 472 -26.27 -14.80 17.10
N GLU A 473 -27.55 -14.52 17.39
CA GLU A 473 -28.31 -15.17 18.45
C GLU A 473 -29.49 -15.94 17.85
N VAL A 474 -29.57 -17.25 18.11
CA VAL A 474 -30.57 -18.13 17.50
C VAL A 474 -31.40 -18.84 18.60
N GLU A 475 -32.71 -18.70 18.52
CA GLU A 475 -33.64 -19.47 19.32
C GLU A 475 -34.41 -20.45 18.41
N GLU A 476 -34.44 -21.73 18.80
CA GLU A 476 -35.05 -22.78 18.01
C GLU A 476 -36.36 -23.29 18.68
N ASN A 477 -37.31 -23.71 17.86
CA ASN A 477 -38.47 -24.48 18.25
C ASN A 477 -38.10 -25.97 18.43
N GLU A 478 -38.95 -26.74 19.09
CA GLU A 478 -38.76 -28.19 19.32
C GLU A 478 -38.64 -28.99 17.98
N ASP A 479 -39.20 -28.48 16.90
CA ASP A 479 -39.20 -29.11 15.59
C ASP A 479 -37.95 -28.74 14.73
N GLY A 480 -37.01 -27.98 15.31
CA GLY A 480 -35.78 -27.56 14.62
C GLY A 480 -35.95 -26.37 13.70
N THR A 481 -37.10 -25.70 13.72
CA THR A 481 -37.28 -24.42 13.02
C THR A 481 -36.78 -23.25 13.88
N ILE A 482 -36.40 -22.15 13.25
CA ILE A 482 -35.98 -20.91 13.92
C ILE A 482 -37.20 -20.26 14.53
N ARG A 483 -37.18 -20.08 15.86
CA ARG A 483 -38.17 -19.28 16.57
C ARG A 483 -37.86 -17.80 16.43
N GLN A 484 -36.59 -17.44 16.62
CA GLN A 484 -36.08 -16.09 16.48
C GLN A 484 -34.60 -16.14 16.01
N LEU A 485 -34.26 -15.32 15.05
CA LEU A 485 -32.90 -14.99 14.72
C LEU A 485 -32.68 -13.50 15.00
N ALA A 486 -31.74 -13.20 15.87
CA ALA A 486 -31.38 -11.83 16.21
C ALA A 486 -29.89 -11.57 15.91
N LEU A 487 -29.61 -10.36 15.49
CA LEU A 487 -28.27 -9.83 15.31
C LEU A 487 -28.00 -8.84 16.43
N ARG A 488 -27.03 -9.15 17.30
CA ARG A 488 -26.59 -8.27 18.37
C ARG A 488 -25.38 -7.50 17.93
N GLN A 489 -25.53 -6.18 17.87
CA GLN A 489 -24.42 -5.27 17.58
C GLN A 489 -23.80 -4.77 18.89
N SER A 490 -22.46 -4.70 18.91
CA SER A 490 -21.67 -4.11 20.00
C SER A 490 -20.53 -3.25 19.45
N ALA A 491 -19.96 -2.42 20.31
CA ALA A 491 -18.82 -1.56 20.03
C ALA A 491 -17.83 -1.59 21.20
N SER A 492 -16.56 -1.21 20.97
CA SER A 492 -15.59 -1.07 22.06
C SER A 492 -15.93 0.09 22.99
N ALA A 493 -15.38 0.06 24.19
CA ALA A 493 -15.61 1.13 25.17
C ALA A 493 -14.96 2.46 24.73
N GLU A 494 -13.86 2.37 23.97
CA GLU A 494 -13.15 3.54 23.43
C GLU A 494 -13.93 4.19 22.28
N HIS A 495 -14.66 3.38 21.50
CA HIS A 495 -15.41 3.83 20.32
C HIS A 495 -16.85 3.32 20.38
N PRO A 496 -17.70 3.85 21.27
CA PRO A 496 -19.01 3.27 21.63
C PRO A 496 -20.14 3.58 20.62
N VAL A 497 -19.80 3.79 19.34
CA VAL A 497 -20.78 4.12 18.31
C VAL A 497 -21.32 2.84 17.67
N LEU A 498 -22.64 2.62 17.80
CA LEU A 498 -23.37 1.61 17.04
C LEU A 498 -23.80 2.22 15.70
N ARG A 499 -23.35 1.59 14.61
CA ARG A 499 -23.60 2.10 13.25
C ARG A 499 -24.81 1.45 12.62
N ALA A 500 -25.48 2.17 11.74
CA ALA A 500 -26.48 1.59 10.87
C ALA A 500 -25.79 0.82 9.71
N HIS A 501 -26.03 -0.48 9.64
CA HIS A 501 -25.48 -1.36 8.60
C HIS A 501 -26.56 -1.73 7.58
N ARG A 502 -26.15 -1.88 6.32
CA ARG A 502 -26.88 -2.61 5.30
C ARG A 502 -26.15 -3.89 5.01
N LEU A 503 -26.71 -5.05 5.31
CA LEU A 503 -26.05 -6.34 5.15
C LEU A 503 -27.02 -7.44 4.70
N ALA A 504 -26.45 -8.59 4.35
CA ALA A 504 -27.18 -9.82 4.07
C ALA A 504 -26.88 -10.89 5.13
N VAL A 505 -27.85 -11.76 5.37
CA VAL A 505 -27.71 -12.99 6.17
C VAL A 505 -27.95 -14.17 5.26
N GLY A 506 -26.90 -14.98 5.06
CA GLY A 506 -26.95 -16.20 4.25
C GLY A 506 -27.22 -17.45 5.07
N PHE A 507 -28.07 -18.33 4.55
CA PHE A 507 -28.30 -19.68 5.07
C PHE A 507 -27.55 -20.67 4.20
N TYR A 508 -26.68 -21.48 4.81
CA TYR A 508 -25.85 -22.44 4.10
C TYR A 508 -26.12 -23.86 4.59
N ASN A 509 -26.24 -24.78 3.63
CA ASN A 509 -26.45 -26.20 3.86
C ASN A 509 -25.62 -27.05 2.89
N GLU A 510 -25.45 -28.32 3.21
CA GLU A 510 -24.86 -29.29 2.31
C GLU A 510 -25.81 -29.58 1.13
N ASP A 511 -25.25 -29.43 -0.07
CA ASP A 511 -25.91 -29.96 -1.28
C ASP A 511 -25.76 -31.49 -1.31
N PRO A 512 -26.88 -32.23 -1.27
CA PRO A 512 -26.83 -33.69 -1.18
C PRO A 512 -26.27 -34.37 -2.44
N GLU A 513 -26.22 -33.66 -3.58
CA GLU A 513 -25.69 -34.20 -4.83
C GLU A 513 -24.17 -34.05 -4.93
N THR A 514 -23.64 -32.93 -4.50
CA THR A 514 -22.21 -32.58 -4.64
C THR A 514 -21.43 -32.76 -3.36
N GLY A 515 -22.08 -32.74 -2.20
CA GLY A 515 -21.47 -32.71 -0.89
C GLY A 515 -20.83 -31.36 -0.54
N LYS A 516 -20.95 -30.33 -1.40
CA LYS A 516 -20.49 -28.98 -1.16
C LYS A 516 -21.45 -28.21 -0.25
N ILE A 517 -20.94 -27.20 0.44
CA ILE A 517 -21.76 -26.28 1.23
C ILE A 517 -22.13 -25.10 0.34
N VAL A 518 -23.43 -24.92 0.16
CA VAL A 518 -23.98 -23.89 -0.74
C VAL A 518 -25.00 -23.02 -0.02
N ARG A 519 -25.15 -21.79 -0.50
CA ARG A 519 -26.18 -20.87 0.00
C ARG A 519 -27.57 -21.33 -0.47
N THR A 520 -28.46 -21.56 0.48
CA THR A 520 -29.83 -22.04 0.21
C THR A 520 -30.87 -20.94 0.40
N ASP A 521 -30.57 -19.90 1.14
CA ASP A 521 -31.45 -18.72 1.33
C ASP A 521 -30.62 -17.49 1.72
N GLN A 522 -31.14 -16.28 1.50
CA GLN A 522 -30.49 -15.01 1.84
C GLN A 522 -31.52 -13.93 2.18
N PHE A 523 -31.20 -13.10 3.18
CA PHE A 523 -32.05 -12.00 3.62
C PHE A 523 -31.21 -10.72 3.70
N GLU A 524 -31.55 -9.72 2.89
CA GLU A 524 -30.97 -8.37 3.04
C GLU A 524 -31.80 -7.54 4.01
N LEU A 525 -31.14 -6.86 4.94
CA LEU A 525 -31.79 -6.02 5.94
C LEU A 525 -30.91 -4.86 6.40
N ASP A 526 -31.56 -3.88 6.98
CA ASP A 526 -30.86 -2.83 7.73
C ASP A 526 -30.73 -3.28 9.20
N VAL A 527 -29.51 -3.16 9.75
CA VAL A 527 -29.21 -3.40 11.16
C VAL A 527 -28.98 -2.06 11.83
N ASP A 528 -29.77 -1.74 12.84
CA ASP A 528 -29.67 -0.48 13.56
C ASP A 528 -29.83 -0.71 15.07
N GLY A 529 -29.05 -0.01 15.85
CA GLY A 529 -29.04 -0.15 17.33
C GLY A 529 -28.41 -1.45 17.82
N GLU A 530 -28.66 -1.81 19.05
CA GLU A 530 -28.02 -2.94 19.74
C GLU A 530 -28.54 -4.31 19.29
N LEU A 531 -29.82 -4.39 18.92
CA LEU A 531 -30.49 -5.66 18.59
C LEU A 531 -31.44 -5.50 17.41
N THR A 532 -31.21 -6.30 16.37
CA THR A 532 -32.07 -6.35 15.18
C THR A 532 -32.60 -7.77 14.98
N ILE A 533 -33.92 -7.92 14.84
CA ILE A 533 -34.55 -9.22 14.55
C ILE A 533 -34.62 -9.44 13.05
N VAL A 534 -34.17 -10.60 12.60
CA VAL A 534 -34.30 -11.06 11.20
C VAL A 534 -35.67 -11.75 11.04
N GLU A 535 -36.70 -10.96 10.87
CA GLU A 535 -38.10 -11.42 10.81
C GLU A 535 -38.34 -12.50 9.73
N ALA A 536 -37.65 -12.38 8.62
CA ALA A 536 -37.78 -13.30 7.50
C ALA A 536 -37.24 -14.71 7.80
N ALA A 537 -36.46 -14.90 8.84
CA ALA A 537 -35.92 -16.19 9.25
C ALA A 537 -36.87 -17.00 10.12
N ALA A 538 -37.90 -16.36 10.76
CA ALA A 538 -38.81 -17.00 11.67
C ALA A 538 -39.61 -18.12 10.95
N GLY A 539 -39.67 -19.31 11.58
CA GLY A 539 -40.36 -20.48 11.06
C GLY A 539 -39.64 -21.26 9.97
N LYS A 540 -38.47 -20.78 9.48
CA LYS A 540 -37.64 -21.54 8.56
C LYS A 540 -36.87 -22.65 9.29
N ALA A 541 -36.56 -23.72 8.58
CA ALA A 541 -35.65 -24.74 9.10
C ALA A 541 -34.29 -24.10 9.41
N ARG A 542 -33.68 -24.43 10.56
CA ARG A 542 -32.36 -23.93 10.89
C ARG A 542 -31.34 -24.53 9.93
N PRO A 543 -30.54 -23.69 9.22
CA PRO A 543 -29.50 -24.19 8.34
C PRO A 543 -28.30 -24.73 9.14
N ALA A 544 -27.39 -25.38 8.46
CA ALA A 544 -26.14 -25.84 9.03
C ALA A 544 -25.25 -24.65 9.47
N LEU A 545 -25.20 -23.58 8.66
CA LEU A 545 -24.52 -22.33 8.98
C LEU A 545 -25.43 -21.13 8.69
N ILE A 546 -25.44 -20.16 9.62
CA ILE A 546 -25.96 -18.81 9.44
C ILE A 546 -24.76 -17.88 9.30
N LEU A 547 -24.57 -17.32 8.10
CA LEU A 547 -23.48 -16.39 7.79
C LEU A 547 -24.04 -14.97 7.77
N VAL A 548 -23.66 -14.16 8.75
CA VAL A 548 -23.94 -12.73 8.78
C VAL A 548 -22.94 -12.01 7.87
N ASN A 549 -23.36 -10.91 7.26
CA ASN A 549 -22.60 -10.18 6.27
C ASN A 549 -22.22 -11.02 5.04
N ASP A 550 -23.12 -11.88 4.64
CA ASP A 550 -23.04 -12.64 3.38
C ASP A 550 -22.87 -11.67 2.19
N ASP A 551 -22.08 -12.04 1.19
CA ASP A 551 -21.61 -11.17 0.10
C ASP A 551 -20.70 -10.00 0.56
N ASP A 552 -20.31 -9.98 1.83
CA ASP A 552 -19.39 -8.97 2.40
C ASP A 552 -19.82 -7.52 2.15
N LEU A 553 -21.10 -7.21 2.44
CA LEU A 553 -21.72 -5.92 2.12
C LEU A 553 -21.36 -4.79 3.06
N THR A 554 -20.95 -5.08 4.30
CA THR A 554 -20.61 -4.06 5.31
C THR A 554 -19.26 -4.31 5.97
N TYR A 555 -18.76 -3.29 6.66
CA TYR A 555 -17.53 -3.33 7.43
C TYR A 555 -17.82 -3.62 8.90
N THR A 556 -17.53 -4.83 9.37
CA THR A 556 -17.81 -5.27 10.73
C THR A 556 -17.02 -6.54 11.09
N LYS A 557 -16.80 -6.78 12.37
CA LYS A 557 -16.36 -8.08 12.91
C LYS A 557 -17.57 -8.99 13.11
N LEU A 558 -17.38 -10.28 12.94
CA LEU A 558 -18.46 -11.27 13.05
C LEU A 558 -18.24 -12.20 14.23
N ARG A 559 -19.36 -12.63 14.84
CA ARG A 559 -19.39 -13.71 15.84
C ARG A 559 -20.52 -14.67 15.52
N PHE A 560 -20.14 -15.92 15.34
CA PHE A 560 -21.10 -17.00 15.07
C PHE A 560 -21.80 -17.46 16.32
N ASP A 561 -23.02 -18.00 16.18
CA ASP A 561 -23.58 -18.89 17.17
C ASP A 561 -22.79 -20.20 17.28
N GLU A 562 -22.90 -20.92 18.38
CA GLU A 562 -22.11 -22.12 18.68
C GLU A 562 -22.19 -23.21 17.59
N LYS A 563 -23.42 -23.46 17.06
CA LYS A 563 -23.61 -24.50 16.03
C LYS A 563 -23.00 -24.10 14.70
N SER A 564 -23.17 -22.83 14.31
CA SER A 564 -22.57 -22.27 13.09
C SER A 564 -21.05 -22.26 13.19
N LEU A 565 -20.47 -21.85 14.32
CA LEU A 565 -19.02 -21.86 14.54
C LEU A 565 -18.43 -23.26 14.38
N LYS A 566 -19.05 -24.24 15.07
CA LYS A 566 -18.61 -25.64 14.99
C LYS A 566 -18.70 -26.18 13.56
N PHE A 567 -19.85 -25.97 12.90
CA PHE A 567 -20.04 -26.44 11.52
C PHE A 567 -19.04 -25.80 10.56
N ALA A 568 -18.82 -24.49 10.65
CA ALA A 568 -17.87 -23.79 9.82
C ALA A 568 -16.42 -24.30 10.03
N ALA A 569 -15.99 -24.47 11.29
CA ALA A 569 -14.66 -24.99 11.61
C ALA A 569 -14.41 -26.41 11.06
N GLU A 570 -15.45 -27.27 11.07
CA GLU A 570 -15.35 -28.64 10.57
C GLU A 570 -15.50 -28.77 9.03
N ASN A 571 -16.03 -27.72 8.34
CA ASN A 571 -16.44 -27.82 6.94
C ASN A 571 -15.96 -26.67 6.05
N LEU A 572 -15.08 -25.76 6.50
CA LEU A 572 -14.63 -24.61 5.72
C LEU A 572 -14.14 -25.03 4.31
N TYR A 573 -13.44 -26.13 4.21
CA TYR A 573 -12.91 -26.71 2.98
C TYR A 573 -13.98 -27.19 1.96
N ARG A 574 -15.26 -27.21 2.35
CA ARG A 574 -16.39 -27.68 1.51
C ARG A 574 -17.24 -26.57 0.93
N PHE A 575 -17.03 -25.30 1.36
CA PHE A 575 -17.81 -24.18 0.84
C PHE A 575 -17.46 -23.93 -0.64
N ASP A 576 -18.48 -23.79 -1.48
CA ASP A 576 -18.30 -23.57 -2.92
C ASP A 576 -17.93 -22.12 -3.24
N ASP A 577 -18.52 -21.16 -2.53
CA ASP A 577 -18.35 -19.73 -2.75
C ASP A 577 -17.05 -19.22 -2.11
N ALA A 578 -16.11 -18.66 -2.92
CA ALA A 578 -14.83 -18.13 -2.45
C ALA A 578 -15.00 -16.96 -1.49
N LEU A 579 -15.96 -16.04 -1.76
CA LEU A 579 -16.22 -14.91 -0.89
C LEU A 579 -16.77 -15.34 0.46
N ALA A 580 -17.67 -16.32 0.50
CA ALA A 580 -18.16 -16.87 1.76
C ALA A 580 -17.03 -17.52 2.58
N ARG A 581 -16.10 -18.26 1.92
CA ARG A 581 -14.92 -18.82 2.59
C ARG A 581 -14.04 -17.74 3.20
N SER A 582 -13.74 -16.70 2.42
CA SER A 582 -12.90 -15.59 2.88
C SER A 582 -13.51 -14.84 4.08
N VAL A 583 -14.83 -14.59 4.07
CA VAL A 583 -15.57 -13.96 5.19
C VAL A 583 -15.54 -14.82 6.44
N ILE A 584 -15.73 -16.14 6.31
CA ILE A 584 -15.65 -17.07 7.45
C ILE A 584 -14.22 -17.13 8.00
N TRP A 585 -13.23 -17.21 7.12
CA TRP A 585 -11.82 -17.25 7.52
C TRP A 585 -11.39 -15.98 8.25
N LEU A 586 -11.79 -14.82 7.71
CA LEU A 586 -11.53 -13.53 8.34
C LEU A 586 -12.17 -13.44 9.75
N ALA A 587 -13.40 -13.96 9.91
CA ALA A 587 -14.06 -14.02 11.22
C ALA A 587 -13.28 -14.92 12.20
N PHE A 588 -12.79 -16.08 11.77
CA PHE A 588 -11.96 -16.97 12.58
C PHE A 588 -10.65 -16.29 12.98
N TRP A 589 -10.03 -15.60 12.05
CA TRP A 589 -8.81 -14.83 12.31
C TRP A 589 -9.04 -13.75 13.37
N ASP A 590 -10.11 -12.96 13.24
CA ASP A 590 -10.47 -11.95 14.23
C ASP A 590 -10.75 -12.56 15.61
N MET A 591 -11.47 -13.67 15.67
CA MET A 591 -11.75 -14.38 16.94
C MET A 591 -10.44 -14.93 17.56
N THR A 592 -9.50 -15.40 16.74
CA THR A 592 -8.19 -15.85 17.23
C THR A 592 -7.40 -14.70 17.83
N ARG A 593 -7.34 -13.56 17.12
CA ARG A 593 -6.66 -12.34 17.59
C ARG A 593 -7.31 -11.71 18.81
N ASP A 594 -8.59 -11.91 19.00
CA ASP A 594 -9.31 -11.40 20.17
C ASP A 594 -9.18 -12.33 21.40
N GLY A 595 -8.60 -13.52 21.26
CA GLY A 595 -8.50 -14.51 22.30
C GLY A 595 -9.84 -15.20 22.59
N GLU A 596 -10.61 -15.48 21.55
CA GLU A 596 -11.93 -16.13 21.61
C GLU A 596 -11.95 -17.47 20.86
N LEU A 597 -11.05 -17.67 19.90
CA LEU A 597 -10.83 -18.94 19.21
C LEU A 597 -9.45 -19.48 19.57
N PRO A 598 -9.31 -20.76 20.02
CA PRO A 598 -8.01 -21.35 20.33
C PRO A 598 -7.06 -21.38 19.14
N ALA A 599 -5.79 -21.02 19.37
CA ALA A 599 -4.75 -21.02 18.34
C ALA A 599 -4.65 -22.37 17.62
N LYS A 600 -4.66 -23.48 18.39
CA LYS A 600 -4.63 -24.83 17.82
C LYS A 600 -5.81 -25.12 16.90
N GLN A 601 -7.03 -24.71 17.31
CA GLN A 601 -8.23 -24.89 16.47
C GLN A 601 -8.12 -24.09 15.17
N PHE A 602 -7.66 -22.83 15.23
CA PHE A 602 -7.44 -22.01 14.04
C PHE A 602 -6.45 -22.68 13.08
N ILE A 603 -5.30 -23.14 13.58
CA ILE A 603 -4.27 -23.81 12.78
C ILE A 603 -4.84 -25.07 12.10
N GLU A 604 -5.49 -25.96 12.86
CA GLU A 604 -6.03 -27.22 12.29
C GLU A 604 -7.13 -26.97 11.25
N THR A 605 -8.04 -26.02 11.53
CA THR A 605 -9.08 -25.64 10.56
C THR A 605 -8.45 -25.06 9.29
N SER A 606 -7.44 -24.22 9.41
CA SER A 606 -6.77 -23.59 8.27
C SER A 606 -5.99 -24.61 7.44
N LEU A 607 -5.21 -25.49 8.08
CA LEU A 607 -4.47 -26.54 7.36
C LEU A 607 -5.39 -27.50 6.61
N ALA A 608 -6.54 -27.84 7.21
CA ALA A 608 -7.54 -28.67 6.52
C ALA A 608 -8.16 -27.95 5.32
N ALA A 609 -8.45 -26.65 5.44
CA ALA A 609 -9.05 -25.86 4.37
C ALA A 609 -8.06 -25.59 3.22
N LEU A 610 -6.77 -25.37 3.52
CA LEU A 610 -5.72 -25.17 2.52
C LEU A 610 -5.58 -26.36 1.54
N ALA A 611 -6.02 -27.55 1.92
CA ALA A 611 -5.99 -28.71 1.02
C ALA A 611 -6.94 -28.58 -0.19
N THR A 612 -7.89 -27.66 -0.16
CA THR A 612 -8.94 -27.49 -1.20
C THR A 612 -9.19 -26.04 -1.57
N GLU A 613 -8.49 -25.10 -0.96
CA GLU A 613 -8.58 -23.69 -1.33
C GLU A 613 -7.84 -23.44 -2.65
N HIS A 614 -8.43 -22.66 -3.53
CA HIS A 614 -7.90 -22.32 -4.86
C HIS A 614 -7.90 -20.81 -5.13
N GLU A 615 -8.55 -20.00 -4.26
CA GLU A 615 -8.42 -18.56 -4.35
C GLU A 615 -7.06 -18.16 -3.76
N SER A 616 -6.14 -17.74 -4.62
CA SER A 616 -4.72 -17.57 -4.34
C SER A 616 -4.42 -16.57 -3.21
N THR A 617 -5.18 -15.49 -3.12
CA THR A 617 -5.00 -14.46 -2.09
C THR A 617 -5.48 -14.94 -0.72
N THR A 618 -6.65 -15.58 -0.64
CA THR A 618 -7.13 -16.24 0.59
C THR A 618 -6.14 -17.28 1.08
N PHE A 619 -5.60 -18.09 0.15
CA PHE A 619 -4.57 -19.08 0.43
C PHE A 619 -3.33 -18.44 1.05
N ARG A 620 -2.81 -17.39 0.43
CA ARG A 620 -1.62 -16.65 0.91
C ARG A 620 -1.82 -16.06 2.30
N TYR A 621 -2.97 -15.40 2.53
CA TYR A 621 -3.25 -14.80 3.84
C TYR A 621 -3.48 -15.84 4.91
N ALA A 622 -4.13 -16.97 4.59
CA ALA A 622 -4.27 -18.08 5.51
C ALA A 622 -2.92 -18.64 5.96
N LEU A 623 -1.97 -18.84 5.05
CA LEU A 623 -0.60 -19.24 5.38
C LEU A 623 0.11 -18.24 6.32
N ALA A 624 -0.02 -16.95 6.05
CA ALA A 624 0.57 -15.89 6.88
C ALA A 624 -0.06 -15.84 8.28
N GLN A 625 -1.39 -16.05 8.37
CA GLN A 625 -2.13 -16.10 9.64
C GLN A 625 -1.77 -17.36 10.46
N VAL A 626 -1.61 -18.52 9.80
CA VAL A 626 -1.11 -19.75 10.43
C VAL A 626 0.30 -19.53 10.97
N SER A 627 1.18 -18.87 10.20
CA SER A 627 2.54 -18.54 10.65
C SER A 627 2.52 -17.62 11.88
N THR A 628 1.75 -16.54 11.83
CA THR A 628 1.60 -15.63 12.97
C THR A 628 1.07 -16.36 14.21
N THR A 629 0.09 -17.26 14.03
CA THR A 629 -0.50 -18.02 15.12
C THR A 629 0.51 -18.99 15.73
N ALA A 630 1.27 -19.71 14.91
CA ALA A 630 2.28 -20.67 15.37
C ALA A 630 3.43 -19.97 16.13
N TRP A 631 3.99 -18.89 15.58
CA TRP A 631 5.15 -18.22 16.14
C TRP A 631 4.83 -17.25 17.29
N HIS A 632 3.71 -16.51 17.20
CA HIS A 632 3.43 -15.42 18.14
C HIS A 632 2.27 -15.71 19.11
N TYR A 633 1.22 -16.46 18.70
CA TYR A 633 0.01 -16.64 19.50
C TYR A 633 -0.03 -17.95 20.28
N THR A 634 0.74 -18.95 19.86
CA THR A 634 0.87 -20.21 20.60
C THR A 634 1.61 -19.98 21.93
N ALA A 635 1.13 -20.64 22.99
CA ALA A 635 1.81 -20.61 24.29
C ALA A 635 3.27 -21.04 24.16
N PRO A 636 4.23 -20.39 24.84
CA PRO A 636 5.67 -20.69 24.68
C PRO A 636 6.03 -22.16 24.94
N ALA A 637 5.30 -22.84 25.84
CA ALA A 637 5.54 -24.27 26.17
C ALA A 637 5.22 -25.21 24.99
N ASP A 638 4.24 -24.83 24.14
CA ASP A 638 3.71 -25.68 23.07
C ASP A 638 4.28 -25.31 21.70
N ARG A 639 4.97 -24.16 21.61
CA ARG A 639 5.39 -23.57 20.33
C ARG A 639 6.24 -24.52 19.48
N ALA A 640 7.23 -25.16 20.06
CA ALA A 640 8.11 -26.05 19.29
C ALA A 640 7.32 -27.21 18.65
N GLU A 641 6.39 -27.83 19.39
CA GLU A 641 5.54 -28.90 18.86
C GLU A 641 4.62 -28.38 17.74
N VAL A 642 4.02 -27.19 17.92
CA VAL A 642 3.13 -26.59 16.93
C VAL A 642 3.87 -26.19 15.66
N VAL A 643 5.06 -25.60 15.77
CA VAL A 643 5.91 -25.22 14.64
C VAL A 643 6.35 -26.45 13.84
N GLU A 644 6.81 -27.50 14.51
CA GLU A 644 7.17 -28.78 13.87
C GLU A 644 5.96 -29.41 13.15
N HIS A 645 4.78 -29.42 13.79
CA HIS A 645 3.55 -29.95 13.21
C HIS A 645 3.14 -29.17 11.95
N VAL A 646 3.12 -27.84 12.01
CA VAL A 646 2.75 -26.99 10.86
C VAL A 646 3.74 -27.18 9.71
N ALA A 647 5.04 -27.20 9.99
CA ALA A 647 6.08 -27.46 8.98
C ALA A 647 5.87 -28.82 8.28
N ALA A 648 5.60 -29.87 9.04
CA ALA A 648 5.36 -31.22 8.51
C ALA A 648 4.11 -31.27 7.61
N GLU A 649 3.00 -30.67 8.06
CA GLU A 649 1.76 -30.63 7.26
C GLU A 649 1.90 -29.78 6.00
N LEU A 650 2.57 -28.62 6.06
CA LEU A 650 2.84 -27.79 4.88
C LEU A 650 3.67 -28.54 3.84
N PHE A 651 4.74 -29.23 4.26
CA PHE A 651 5.55 -30.02 3.33
C PHE A 651 4.76 -31.17 2.71
N LYS A 652 3.95 -31.86 3.50
CA LYS A 652 3.05 -32.92 3.04
C LYS A 652 2.00 -32.40 2.05
N LEU A 653 1.38 -31.24 2.32
CA LEU A 653 0.43 -30.59 1.41
C LEU A 653 1.13 -30.18 0.12
N ALA A 654 2.35 -29.65 0.16
CA ALA A 654 3.13 -29.28 -1.02
C ALA A 654 3.46 -30.51 -1.90
N GLN A 655 3.70 -31.69 -1.28
CA GLN A 655 3.90 -32.94 -2.00
C GLN A 655 2.62 -33.50 -2.63
N ALA A 656 1.45 -33.21 -2.04
CA ALA A 656 0.16 -33.67 -2.51
C ALA A 656 -0.52 -32.74 -3.52
N ALA A 657 -0.10 -31.46 -3.55
CA ALA A 657 -0.64 -30.44 -4.46
C ALA A 657 -0.36 -30.80 -5.93
N GLU A 658 -1.17 -30.24 -6.84
CA GLU A 658 -0.97 -30.41 -8.28
C GLU A 658 0.42 -29.90 -8.70
N ALA A 659 1.10 -30.71 -9.52
CA ALA A 659 2.47 -30.44 -9.93
C ALA A 659 2.59 -29.08 -10.65
N GLY A 660 3.39 -28.17 -10.12
CA GLY A 660 3.61 -26.83 -10.65
C GLY A 660 2.48 -25.83 -10.41
N SER A 661 1.48 -26.20 -9.59
CA SER A 661 0.37 -25.30 -9.22
C SER A 661 0.85 -24.11 -8.38
N ASP A 662 -0.02 -23.11 -8.28
CA ASP A 662 0.17 -21.96 -7.40
C ASP A 662 0.18 -22.39 -5.94
N GLU A 663 -0.73 -23.28 -5.54
CA GLU A 663 -0.81 -23.82 -4.18
C GLU A 663 0.48 -24.56 -3.79
N GLN A 664 1.04 -25.38 -4.70
CA GLN A 664 2.32 -26.06 -4.45
C GLN A 664 3.44 -25.06 -4.17
N PHE A 665 3.52 -24.01 -4.99
CA PHE A 665 4.53 -22.97 -4.85
C PHE A 665 4.36 -22.21 -3.53
N GLN A 666 3.14 -21.82 -3.16
CA GLN A 666 2.86 -21.13 -1.90
C GLN A 666 3.15 -22.00 -0.68
N LEU A 667 2.76 -23.28 -0.71
CA LEU A 667 2.99 -24.24 0.40
C LEU A 667 4.47 -24.46 0.67
N ILE A 668 5.27 -24.67 -0.38
CA ILE A 668 6.71 -24.90 -0.20
C ILE A 668 7.44 -23.61 0.22
N THR A 669 7.00 -22.46 -0.27
CA THR A 669 7.50 -21.15 0.17
C THR A 669 7.21 -20.93 1.66
N ALA A 670 5.98 -21.22 2.10
CA ALA A 670 5.60 -21.13 3.51
C ALA A 670 6.40 -22.10 4.39
N TYR A 671 6.55 -23.36 3.98
CA TYR A 671 7.37 -24.36 4.68
C TYR A 671 8.78 -23.85 4.98
N LEU A 672 9.42 -23.15 4.03
CA LEU A 672 10.77 -22.59 4.20
C LEU A 672 10.86 -21.54 5.33
N GLY A 673 9.75 -20.98 5.78
CA GLY A 673 9.68 -20.07 6.93
C GLY A 673 9.64 -20.74 8.31
N TYR A 674 9.65 -22.08 8.37
CA TYR A 674 9.52 -22.83 9.63
C TYR A 674 10.79 -23.53 10.11
N GLY A 675 11.93 -23.26 9.48
CA GLY A 675 13.21 -23.86 9.84
C GLY A 675 13.72 -23.42 11.21
N GLU A 676 14.17 -24.38 12.03
CA GLU A 676 14.87 -24.12 13.28
C GLU A 676 16.33 -24.64 13.23
N PRO A 677 17.27 -23.96 13.93
CA PRO A 677 18.66 -24.45 14.01
C PRO A 677 18.75 -25.86 14.61
N GLY A 678 19.39 -26.77 13.86
CA GLY A 678 19.55 -28.15 14.27
C GLY A 678 18.46 -29.10 13.77
N ASP A 679 17.45 -28.62 13.08
CA ASP A 679 16.51 -29.47 12.33
C ASP A 679 17.20 -30.06 11.09
N ALA A 680 17.74 -31.25 11.24
CA ALA A 680 18.46 -31.94 10.15
C ALA A 680 17.56 -32.32 8.97
N ALA A 681 16.27 -32.54 9.20
CA ALA A 681 15.32 -32.88 8.13
C ALA A 681 14.98 -31.65 7.29
N PHE A 682 14.70 -30.53 7.94
CA PHE A 682 14.49 -29.26 7.26
C PHE A 682 15.73 -28.83 6.47
N GLU A 683 16.92 -28.87 7.11
CA GLU A 683 18.18 -28.52 6.45
C GLU A 683 18.45 -29.39 5.22
N ALA A 684 18.22 -30.72 5.32
CA ALA A 684 18.39 -31.65 4.21
C ALA A 684 17.39 -31.36 3.06
N ASN A 685 16.13 -31.06 3.39
CA ASN A 685 15.10 -30.70 2.39
C ASN A 685 15.46 -29.38 1.69
N ALA A 686 15.80 -28.33 2.43
CA ALA A 686 16.13 -27.02 1.87
C ALA A 686 17.40 -27.08 1.00
N LYS A 687 18.47 -27.74 1.45
CA LYS A 687 19.66 -27.97 0.62
C LYS A 687 19.36 -28.83 -0.59
N GLY A 688 18.54 -29.87 -0.43
CA GLY A 688 18.14 -30.76 -1.51
C GLY A 688 17.30 -30.09 -2.59
N LEU A 689 16.43 -29.14 -2.22
CA LEU A 689 15.74 -28.28 -3.18
C LEU A 689 16.73 -27.40 -3.95
N LEU A 690 17.69 -26.80 -3.27
CA LEU A 690 18.67 -25.90 -3.86
C LEU A 690 19.61 -26.59 -4.86
N ASP A 691 20.06 -27.83 -4.55
CA ASP A 691 20.96 -28.62 -5.38
C ASP A 691 20.24 -29.61 -6.33
N GLY A 692 18.92 -29.73 -6.22
CA GLY A 692 18.09 -30.59 -7.05
C GLY A 692 18.06 -32.07 -6.64
N SER A 693 18.58 -32.44 -5.46
CA SER A 693 18.52 -33.81 -4.91
C SER A 693 17.14 -34.12 -4.29
N VAL A 694 16.44 -33.11 -3.77
CA VAL A 694 15.01 -33.16 -3.45
C VAL A 694 14.24 -32.47 -4.56
N LYS A 695 13.21 -33.15 -5.11
CA LYS A 695 12.39 -32.64 -6.18
C LYS A 695 10.92 -32.77 -5.82
N LEU A 696 10.18 -31.71 -6.09
CA LEU A 696 8.72 -31.72 -6.18
C LEU A 696 8.38 -31.60 -7.66
N ASP A 697 7.57 -32.53 -8.17
CA ASP A 697 7.21 -32.54 -9.59
C ASP A 697 6.57 -31.19 -9.97
N GLY A 698 6.99 -30.58 -11.08
CA GLY A 698 6.48 -29.31 -11.58
C GLY A 698 7.02 -28.04 -10.86
N LEU A 699 7.67 -28.19 -9.69
CA LEU A 699 8.26 -27.04 -9.00
C LEU A 699 9.53 -26.56 -9.72
N GLU A 700 9.52 -25.35 -10.20
CA GLU A 700 10.68 -24.70 -10.80
C GLU A 700 11.47 -23.92 -9.73
N ILE A 701 12.78 -24.17 -9.67
CA ILE A 701 13.69 -23.45 -8.76
C ILE A 701 14.38 -22.34 -9.56
N ASP A 702 13.66 -21.24 -9.77
CA ASP A 702 14.15 -20.05 -10.46
C ASP A 702 15.01 -19.15 -9.57
N ASN A 703 15.40 -17.96 -10.07
CA ASN A 703 16.27 -17.03 -9.35
C ASN A 703 15.67 -16.65 -7.97
N ASN A 704 14.42 -16.22 -7.93
CA ASN A 704 13.84 -15.65 -6.72
C ASN A 704 13.54 -16.77 -5.70
N PHE A 705 13.14 -17.94 -6.17
CA PHE A 705 12.93 -19.09 -5.29
C PHE A 705 14.27 -19.62 -4.72
N ARG A 706 15.37 -19.54 -5.46
CA ARG A 706 16.71 -19.84 -4.93
C ARG A 706 17.06 -18.92 -3.76
N TRP A 707 16.79 -17.63 -3.87
CA TRP A 707 17.02 -16.67 -2.79
C TRP A 707 16.09 -16.93 -1.59
N THR A 708 14.87 -17.40 -1.79
CA THR A 708 13.98 -17.85 -0.72
C THR A 708 14.60 -19.03 0.07
N ILE A 709 15.15 -20.02 -0.65
CA ILE A 709 15.83 -21.15 -0.01
C ILE A 709 17.11 -20.70 0.73
N ILE A 710 17.91 -19.82 0.12
CA ILE A 710 19.12 -19.26 0.73
C ILE A 710 18.79 -18.51 2.02
N ASN A 711 17.74 -17.71 2.00
CA ASN A 711 17.22 -17.00 3.18
C ASN A 711 16.85 -17.99 4.30
N ALA A 712 16.08 -19.04 3.99
CA ALA A 712 15.73 -20.09 4.94
C ALA A 712 16.96 -20.79 5.54
N LEU A 713 17.94 -21.16 4.70
CA LEU A 713 19.19 -21.79 5.16
C LEU A 713 20.06 -20.84 6.00
N SER A 714 20.06 -19.55 5.70
CA SER A 714 20.73 -18.52 6.49
C SER A 714 20.07 -18.35 7.86
N THR A 715 18.73 -18.33 7.90
CA THR A 715 17.95 -18.22 9.15
C THR A 715 18.34 -19.31 10.16
N ILE A 716 18.54 -20.53 9.70
CA ILE A 716 18.96 -21.67 10.57
C ILE A 716 20.48 -21.79 10.73
N ASN A 717 21.26 -20.85 10.17
CA ASN A 717 22.71 -20.84 10.17
C ASN A 717 23.35 -22.10 9.52
N ALA A 718 22.70 -22.65 8.48
CA ALA A 718 23.19 -23.80 7.71
C ALA A 718 24.11 -23.41 6.55
N ILE A 719 24.20 -22.11 6.20
CA ILE A 719 25.11 -21.50 5.24
C ILE A 719 25.75 -20.25 5.85
N GLY A 720 26.86 -19.81 5.28
CA GLY A 720 27.58 -18.62 5.72
C GLY A 720 27.60 -17.51 4.67
N GLN A 721 28.21 -16.36 5.01
CA GLN A 721 28.33 -15.20 4.11
C GLN A 721 28.94 -15.57 2.75
N SER A 722 29.94 -16.46 2.71
CA SER A 722 30.58 -16.90 1.48
C SER A 722 29.62 -17.59 0.51
N ASP A 723 28.58 -18.25 1.01
CA ASP A 723 27.59 -18.93 0.18
C ASP A 723 26.63 -17.90 -0.43
N ILE A 724 26.25 -16.88 0.35
CA ILE A 724 25.45 -15.73 -0.10
C ILE A 724 26.19 -14.96 -1.18
N ASP A 725 27.49 -14.64 -0.95
CA ASP A 725 28.33 -13.92 -1.92
C ASP A 725 28.51 -14.74 -3.21
N ALA A 726 28.64 -16.06 -3.10
CA ALA A 726 28.77 -16.94 -4.26
C ALA A 726 27.46 -17.01 -5.08
N GLU A 727 26.29 -16.92 -4.43
CA GLU A 727 25.03 -16.86 -5.15
C GLU A 727 24.84 -15.52 -5.85
N LEU A 728 25.13 -14.39 -5.18
CA LEU A 728 25.07 -13.05 -5.77
C LEU A 728 25.98 -12.92 -6.99
N ALA A 729 27.19 -13.47 -6.90
CA ALA A 729 28.16 -13.44 -8.01
C ALA A 729 27.69 -14.18 -9.27
N LYS A 730 26.67 -15.02 -9.21
CA LYS A 730 26.09 -15.68 -10.40
C LYS A 730 25.31 -14.70 -11.28
N ARG A 731 24.59 -13.78 -10.65
CA ARG A 731 23.80 -12.75 -11.32
C ARG A 731 23.67 -11.54 -10.40
N GLU A 732 24.40 -10.47 -10.65
CA GLU A 732 24.33 -9.26 -9.84
C GLU A 732 23.33 -8.28 -10.46
N THR A 733 22.14 -8.20 -9.86
CA THR A 733 21.05 -7.27 -10.21
C THR A 733 20.68 -6.44 -8.98
N THR A 734 19.90 -5.37 -9.17
CA THR A 734 19.36 -4.58 -8.06
C THR A 734 18.64 -5.48 -7.04
N GLU A 735 17.69 -6.30 -7.51
CA GLU A 735 16.90 -7.20 -6.69
C GLU A 735 17.78 -8.26 -5.97
N ASN A 736 18.76 -8.87 -6.66
CA ASN A 736 19.63 -9.85 -6.04
C ASN A 736 20.55 -9.24 -4.97
N ARG A 737 20.95 -7.97 -5.10
CA ARG A 737 21.65 -7.24 -4.02
C ARG A 737 20.77 -7.08 -2.79
N GLU A 738 19.51 -6.74 -2.96
CA GLU A 738 18.53 -6.64 -1.88
C GLU A 738 18.34 -8.02 -1.18
N PHE A 739 18.15 -9.09 -1.94
CA PHE A 739 18.06 -10.46 -1.40
C PHE A 739 19.31 -10.87 -0.62
N ALA A 740 20.51 -10.57 -1.13
CA ALA A 740 21.76 -10.91 -0.46
C ALA A 740 21.92 -10.15 0.87
N LEU A 741 21.54 -8.87 0.92
CA LEU A 741 21.53 -8.08 2.16
C LEU A 741 20.53 -8.65 3.17
N GLY A 742 19.33 -8.99 2.74
CA GLY A 742 18.30 -9.63 3.56
C GLY A 742 18.74 -10.99 4.09
N ALA A 743 19.32 -11.84 3.23
CA ALA A 743 19.86 -13.15 3.63
C ALA A 743 21.01 -13.06 4.64
N ARG A 744 21.85 -12.03 4.54
CA ARG A 744 22.87 -11.74 5.56
C ARG A 744 22.25 -11.27 6.87
N ALA A 745 21.26 -10.40 6.81
CA ALA A 745 20.62 -9.83 8.00
C ALA A 745 19.79 -10.85 8.78
N VAL A 746 19.15 -11.81 8.09
CA VAL A 746 18.32 -12.85 8.72
C VAL A 746 19.16 -13.96 9.39
N ALA A 747 20.46 -14.05 9.09
CA ALA A 747 21.31 -15.14 9.61
C ALA A 747 21.16 -15.32 11.13
N GLY A 748 20.94 -16.56 11.54
CA GLY A 748 20.63 -16.95 12.93
C GLY A 748 21.81 -16.89 13.90
N ILE A 749 22.62 -15.84 13.83
CA ILE A 749 23.80 -15.59 14.68
C ILE A 749 23.86 -14.15 15.17
N ALA A 750 24.44 -13.91 16.33
CA ALA A 750 24.51 -12.60 16.98
C ALA A 750 25.29 -11.56 16.14
N GLU A 751 26.37 -11.98 15.49
CA GLU A 751 27.20 -11.12 14.64
C GLU A 751 26.42 -10.56 13.44
N ALA A 752 25.51 -11.34 12.86
CA ALA A 752 24.66 -10.88 11.77
C ALA A 752 23.64 -9.84 12.25
N LYS A 753 23.08 -10.02 13.44
CA LYS A 753 22.16 -9.04 14.05
C LYS A 753 22.86 -7.74 14.39
N GLU A 754 24.07 -7.81 14.94
CA GLU A 754 24.87 -6.61 15.21
C GLU A 754 25.24 -5.88 13.90
N TRP A 755 25.63 -6.59 12.86
CA TRP A 755 25.91 -6.02 11.56
C TRP A 755 24.66 -5.35 10.98
N ALA A 756 23.51 -6.05 10.93
CA ALA A 756 22.28 -5.53 10.35
C ALA A 756 21.79 -4.27 11.08
N TRP A 757 21.86 -4.26 12.41
CA TRP A 757 21.51 -3.09 13.22
C TRP A 757 22.38 -1.88 12.90
N ASN A 758 23.70 -2.06 12.83
CA ASN A 758 24.63 -0.97 12.54
C ASN A 758 24.53 -0.52 11.08
N GLU A 759 24.37 -1.44 10.15
CA GLU A 759 24.23 -1.16 8.72
C GLU A 759 22.98 -0.32 8.45
N ALA A 760 21.82 -0.73 8.98
CA ALA A 760 20.56 -0.04 8.82
C ALA A 760 20.57 1.38 9.41
N LEU A 761 21.21 1.58 10.56
CA LEU A 761 21.23 2.88 11.23
C LEU A 761 22.25 3.86 10.64
N HIS A 762 23.41 3.37 10.19
CA HIS A 762 24.58 4.23 9.96
C HIS A 762 25.12 4.20 8.53
N ASN A 763 24.65 3.32 7.66
CA ASN A 763 25.07 3.34 6.25
C ASN A 763 24.08 4.16 5.41
N ASP A 764 24.42 5.42 5.15
CA ASP A 764 23.61 6.35 4.35
C ASP A 764 23.74 6.11 2.82
N GLU A 765 24.59 5.16 2.38
CA GLU A 765 24.72 4.77 0.98
C GLU A 765 23.68 3.69 0.57
N LEU A 766 23.01 3.07 1.54
CA LEU A 766 21.92 2.14 1.23
C LEU A 766 20.75 2.87 0.57
N THR A 767 20.21 2.26 -0.47
CA THR A 767 18.93 2.71 -1.02
C THR A 767 17.79 2.33 -0.08
N ASN A 768 16.61 2.91 -0.29
CA ASN A 768 15.40 2.59 0.49
C ASN A 768 15.12 1.07 0.52
N MET A 769 15.13 0.39 -0.65
CA MET A 769 14.87 -1.05 -0.72
C MET A 769 15.97 -1.90 -0.06
N GLN A 770 17.23 -1.49 -0.17
CA GLN A 770 18.34 -2.15 0.52
C GLN A 770 18.22 -2.01 2.03
N LEU A 771 17.91 -0.81 2.52
CA LEU A 771 17.68 -0.54 3.94
C LEU A 771 16.51 -1.37 4.47
N GLU A 772 15.40 -1.39 3.74
CA GLU A 772 14.22 -2.20 4.10
C GLU A 772 14.57 -3.70 4.17
N SER A 773 15.35 -4.21 3.20
CA SER A 773 15.79 -5.60 3.18
C SER A 773 16.65 -5.95 4.39
N VAL A 774 17.56 -5.07 4.81
CA VAL A 774 18.39 -5.25 6.01
C VAL A 774 17.53 -5.21 7.28
N ALA A 775 16.66 -4.22 7.42
CA ALA A 775 15.81 -4.05 8.60
C ALA A 775 14.82 -5.21 8.75
N ARG A 776 14.15 -5.60 7.65
CA ARG A 776 13.23 -6.75 7.63
C ARG A 776 13.96 -8.07 7.94
N GLY A 777 15.15 -8.29 7.37
CA GLY A 777 15.98 -9.47 7.64
C GLY A 777 16.41 -9.55 9.11
N PHE A 778 16.72 -8.39 9.73
CA PHE A 778 17.03 -8.32 11.15
C PHE A 778 15.87 -8.86 12.00
N ALA A 779 14.63 -8.40 11.78
CA ALA A 779 13.48 -8.77 12.58
C ALA A 779 12.90 -10.15 12.28
N SER A 780 13.20 -10.74 11.11
CA SER A 780 12.54 -11.98 10.65
C SER A 780 13.07 -13.27 11.26
N THR A 781 14.14 -13.25 12.06
CA THR A 781 14.71 -14.45 12.67
C THR A 781 13.89 -14.87 13.91
N PRO A 782 13.25 -16.05 13.94
CA PRO A 782 12.35 -16.46 15.03
C PRO A 782 13.10 -16.93 16.29
N ARG A 783 14.03 -16.13 16.80
CA ARG A 783 14.96 -16.42 17.88
C ARG A 783 14.92 -15.34 18.95
N ALA A 784 14.28 -15.65 20.10
CA ALA A 784 14.19 -14.73 21.23
C ALA A 784 15.57 -14.31 21.77
N ASP A 785 16.51 -15.24 21.89
CA ASP A 785 17.85 -14.96 22.37
C ASP A 785 18.65 -13.97 21.49
N LEU A 786 18.33 -13.89 20.20
CA LEU A 786 18.94 -12.94 19.28
C LEU A 786 18.17 -11.59 19.24
N ALA A 787 16.88 -11.57 19.55
CA ALA A 787 16.04 -10.39 19.58
C ALA A 787 16.13 -9.61 20.91
N GLU A 788 16.15 -10.30 22.06
CA GLU A 788 16.20 -9.73 23.41
C GLU A 788 17.24 -8.61 23.61
N PRO A 789 18.51 -8.75 23.12
CA PRO A 789 19.51 -7.69 23.30
C PRO A 789 19.15 -6.35 22.66
N TYR A 790 18.16 -6.32 21.79
CA TYR A 790 17.72 -5.13 21.05
C TYR A 790 16.42 -4.52 21.58
N ALA A 791 15.73 -5.17 22.50
CA ALA A 791 14.47 -4.66 23.06
C ALA A 791 14.60 -3.24 23.62
N ALA A 792 15.58 -2.98 24.49
CA ALA A 792 15.82 -1.64 25.02
C ALA A 792 16.43 -0.69 23.96
N LYS A 793 17.36 -1.19 23.13
CA LYS A 793 18.06 -0.40 22.12
C LYS A 793 17.10 0.20 21.08
N TYR A 794 16.03 -0.51 20.75
CA TYR A 794 15.01 -0.02 19.82
C TYR A 794 14.40 1.31 20.30
N PHE A 795 13.98 1.35 21.55
CA PHE A 795 13.38 2.56 22.12
C PHE A 795 14.41 3.68 22.35
N GLU A 796 15.67 3.35 22.56
CA GLU A 796 16.76 4.33 22.67
C GLU A 796 17.07 5.06 21.36
N VAL A 797 16.87 4.42 20.20
CA VAL A 797 17.21 4.98 18.89
C VAL A 797 16.02 5.58 18.14
N ALA A 798 14.78 5.36 18.57
CA ALA A 798 13.58 5.77 17.84
C ALA A 798 13.55 7.29 17.53
N ASP A 799 13.85 8.14 18.51
CA ASP A 799 13.95 9.58 18.32
C ASP A 799 15.06 9.99 17.34
N TRP A 800 16.20 9.28 17.39
CA TRP A 800 17.31 9.57 16.49
C TRP A 800 16.94 9.21 15.05
N ILE A 801 16.32 8.08 14.83
CA ILE A 801 15.82 7.65 13.51
C ILE A 801 14.90 8.73 12.95
N TRP A 802 13.90 9.15 13.72
CA TRP A 802 12.92 10.15 13.30
C TRP A 802 13.53 11.49 12.91
N LYS A 803 14.55 11.92 13.65
CA LYS A 803 15.23 13.22 13.42
C LYS A 803 16.18 13.21 12.23
N ASN A 804 16.78 12.06 11.90
CA ASN A 804 17.91 11.99 10.97
C ASN A 804 17.60 11.31 9.64
N LYS A 805 16.47 10.63 9.52
CA LYS A 805 16.07 9.94 8.27
C LYS A 805 14.87 10.64 7.64
N THR A 806 14.65 10.43 6.34
CA THR A 806 13.41 10.83 5.67
C THR A 806 12.23 10.02 6.21
N PHE A 807 11.00 10.41 5.89
CA PHE A 807 9.83 9.72 6.45
C PHE A 807 9.84 8.22 6.14
N HIS A 808 9.93 7.84 4.87
CA HIS A 808 9.89 6.42 4.47
C HIS A 808 11.06 5.62 5.03
N MET A 809 12.26 6.21 5.09
CA MET A 809 13.41 5.55 5.72
C MET A 809 13.23 5.38 7.23
N ALA A 810 12.63 6.37 7.89
CA ALA A 810 12.35 6.31 9.33
C ALA A 810 11.27 5.26 9.64
N GLU A 811 10.20 5.21 8.87
CA GLU A 811 9.14 4.22 8.98
C GLU A 811 9.69 2.78 8.77
N ALA A 812 10.42 2.55 7.67
CA ALA A 812 11.05 1.25 7.39
C ALA A 812 11.97 0.78 8.51
N LEU A 813 12.71 1.68 9.15
CA LEU A 813 13.57 1.36 10.29
C LEU A 813 12.76 1.09 11.56
N LEU A 814 11.78 1.94 11.87
CA LEU A 814 10.97 1.78 13.08
C LEU A 814 10.10 0.53 13.04
N GLU A 815 9.60 0.14 11.90
CA GLU A 815 8.87 -1.12 11.74
C GLU A 815 9.83 -2.31 11.65
N GLY A 816 10.84 -2.24 10.78
CA GLY A 816 11.72 -3.34 10.46
C GLY A 816 12.75 -3.71 11.53
N LEU A 817 13.10 -2.79 12.44
CA LEU A 817 14.02 -3.07 13.56
C LEU A 817 13.29 -3.41 14.87
N TYR A 818 11.96 -3.46 14.89
CA TYR A 818 11.22 -3.86 16.08
C TYR A 818 11.45 -5.34 16.40
N PRO A 819 12.02 -5.69 17.56
CA PRO A 819 12.43 -7.06 17.85
C PRO A 819 11.26 -7.93 18.32
N SER A 820 10.30 -8.19 17.45
CA SER A 820 9.00 -8.82 17.75
C SER A 820 9.11 -10.25 18.31
N TYR A 821 10.26 -10.90 18.17
CA TYR A 821 10.55 -12.22 18.76
C TYR A 821 11.14 -12.14 20.17
N ALA A 822 11.46 -10.96 20.69
CA ALA A 822 11.80 -10.80 22.11
C ALA A 822 10.59 -11.09 23.00
N ASP A 823 10.81 -11.18 24.31
CA ASP A 823 9.71 -11.38 25.24
C ASP A 823 8.68 -10.25 25.15
N PRO A 824 7.43 -10.54 24.78
CA PRO A 824 6.41 -9.49 24.59
C PRO A 824 6.10 -8.72 25.88
N ALA A 825 6.29 -9.30 27.08
CA ALA A 825 6.09 -8.56 28.34
C ALA A 825 7.18 -7.50 28.51
N THR A 826 8.43 -7.82 28.18
CA THR A 826 9.55 -6.86 28.17
C THR A 826 9.30 -5.73 27.16
N LEU A 827 8.83 -6.06 25.94
CA LEU A 827 8.54 -5.06 24.91
C LEU A 827 7.40 -4.13 25.31
N VAL A 828 6.38 -4.65 25.96
CA VAL A 828 5.24 -3.87 26.49
C VAL A 828 5.72 -2.91 27.58
N ASP A 829 6.47 -3.41 28.59
CA ASP A 829 6.94 -2.56 29.71
C ASP A 829 7.84 -1.41 29.21
N LEU A 830 8.77 -1.70 28.28
CA LEU A 830 9.64 -0.70 27.67
C LEU A 830 8.87 0.28 26.78
N GLY A 831 7.95 -0.22 25.98
CA GLY A 831 7.16 0.57 25.05
C GLY A 831 6.20 1.52 25.76
N ASP A 832 5.47 1.04 26.75
CA ASP A 832 4.55 1.87 27.54
C ASP A 832 5.34 2.97 28.31
N ALA A 833 6.52 2.63 28.83
CA ALA A 833 7.38 3.62 29.47
C ALA A 833 7.90 4.67 28.48
N TRP A 834 8.30 4.25 27.26
CA TRP A 834 8.73 5.17 26.20
C TRP A 834 7.58 6.10 25.78
N LEU A 835 6.41 5.58 25.48
CA LEU A 835 5.24 6.37 25.10
C LEU A 835 4.83 7.37 26.18
N ALA A 836 4.89 6.98 27.46
CA ALA A 836 4.59 7.87 28.59
C ALA A 836 5.62 9.01 28.70
N SER A 837 6.88 8.77 28.39
CA SER A 837 7.95 9.78 28.48
C SER A 837 8.05 10.66 27.23
N HIS A 838 7.42 10.28 26.11
CA HIS A 838 7.47 10.97 24.82
C HIS A 838 6.07 11.47 24.38
N ALA A 839 5.23 11.84 25.34
CA ALA A 839 3.88 12.34 25.06
C ALA A 839 3.86 13.63 24.19
N ASP A 840 4.97 14.39 24.18
CA ASP A 840 5.15 15.60 23.38
C ASP A 840 5.94 15.35 22.06
N ALA A 841 6.28 14.09 21.74
CA ALA A 841 6.96 13.76 20.49
C ALA A 841 6.02 13.93 19.29
N ASP A 842 6.61 13.93 18.07
CA ASP A 842 5.86 13.97 16.82
C ASP A 842 4.76 12.88 16.81
N ASN A 843 3.55 13.25 16.40
CA ASN A 843 2.39 12.36 16.42
C ASN A 843 2.59 11.12 15.53
N ALA A 844 3.23 11.30 14.38
CA ALA A 844 3.52 10.20 13.46
C ALA A 844 4.51 9.19 14.05
N LEU A 845 5.59 9.68 14.71
CA LEU A 845 6.52 8.81 15.44
C LEU A 845 5.80 8.02 16.54
N GLN A 846 4.95 8.69 17.32
CA GLN A 846 4.19 8.04 18.38
C GLN A 846 3.27 6.96 17.81
N ARG A 847 2.62 7.19 16.65
CA ARG A 847 1.72 6.21 16.00
C ARG A 847 2.47 4.94 15.61
N ILE A 848 3.62 5.06 14.96
CA ILE A 848 4.42 3.90 14.53
C ILE A 848 4.87 3.08 15.75
N VAL A 849 5.49 3.72 16.73
CA VAL A 849 5.97 3.03 17.94
C VAL A 849 4.82 2.39 18.71
N ARG A 850 3.69 3.08 18.86
CA ARG A 850 2.50 2.56 19.52
C ARG A 850 1.92 1.35 18.79
N GLY A 851 1.86 1.36 17.46
CA GLY A 851 1.41 0.23 16.67
C GLY A 851 2.23 -1.04 16.94
N ASN A 852 3.56 -0.89 17.03
CA ASN A 852 4.46 -1.98 17.39
C ASN A 852 4.24 -2.51 18.82
N VAL A 853 4.11 -1.61 19.79
CA VAL A 853 3.86 -1.97 21.21
C VAL A 853 2.51 -2.68 21.37
N GLU A 854 1.46 -2.19 20.71
CA GLU A 854 0.13 -2.84 20.75
C GLU A 854 0.11 -4.22 20.08
N SER A 855 0.96 -4.47 19.10
CA SER A 855 1.18 -5.81 18.56
C SER A 855 1.72 -6.77 19.65
N SER A 856 2.61 -6.28 20.52
CA SER A 856 3.12 -7.07 21.66
C SER A 856 2.06 -7.25 22.76
N HIS A 857 1.24 -6.22 23.06
CA HIS A 857 0.08 -6.36 23.95
C HIS A 857 -0.90 -7.44 23.48
N ARG A 858 -1.20 -7.45 22.17
CA ARG A 858 -2.06 -8.47 21.57
C ARG A 858 -1.47 -9.86 21.68
N THR A 859 -0.17 -9.99 21.39
CA THR A 859 0.54 -11.26 21.53
C THR A 859 0.43 -11.82 22.96
N LEU A 860 0.62 -10.99 23.99
CA LEU A 860 0.43 -11.38 25.38
C LEU A 860 -0.99 -11.86 25.66
N LYS A 861 -1.98 -11.05 25.29
CA LYS A 861 -3.42 -11.36 25.49
C LYS A 861 -3.78 -12.72 24.89
N VAL A 862 -3.34 -12.99 23.65
CA VAL A 862 -3.69 -14.24 22.96
C VAL A 862 -2.90 -15.44 23.54
N ARG A 863 -1.63 -15.26 23.95
CA ARG A 863 -0.86 -16.31 24.63
C ARG A 863 -1.47 -16.67 25.99
N ASP A 864 -1.89 -15.66 26.77
CA ASP A 864 -2.54 -15.89 28.07
C ASP A 864 -3.84 -16.67 27.91
N PHE A 865 -4.65 -16.32 26.92
CA PHE A 865 -5.84 -17.08 26.58
C PHE A 865 -5.50 -18.53 26.24
N ASN A 866 -4.56 -18.80 25.34
CA ASN A 866 -4.17 -20.14 24.94
C ASN A 866 -3.53 -20.94 26.09
N ALA A 867 -2.75 -20.29 26.96
CA ALA A 867 -2.17 -20.94 28.14
C ALA A 867 -3.24 -21.29 29.21
N SER A 868 -4.42 -20.68 29.16
CA SER A 868 -5.55 -20.96 30.09
C SER A 868 -6.42 -22.14 29.67
N LEU A 869 -6.27 -22.64 28.43
CA LEU A 869 -7.03 -23.77 27.88
C LEU A 869 -6.45 -25.12 28.29
#